data_7cb3288389ef444c270d760afb8c11f6
#
_entry.id   7cb3288389ef444c270d760afb8c11f6
#
_cell.length_a   1.000
_cell.length_b   1.000
_cell.length_c   1.000
_cell.angle_alpha   90.00
_cell.angle_beta   90.00
_cell.angle_gamma   90.00
#
_symmetry.space_group_name_H-M   'P 1'
#
loop_
_entity.id
_entity.type
_entity.pdbx_description
1 polymer ?
#
loop_
_entity_poly.entity_id
_entity_poly.type
_entity_poly.pdbx_seq_one_letter_code
_entity_poly.pdbx_strand_id
1 'polypeptide(L)'
;MQPAILARNLIKQFGGLTAVDGVSLEVRPAEIYGLVGPDGAGKTTTLRMLSSIMTPTSGTAEIAGYDVQTQSGQVKDNIAYMSQRFGLYEDLSVWENVNFYADLYGVPARGRKERIEDLLDFSSMRPFKGRRAGALSGGMKQKLQLVCALVHTPKVLLLDEPTNGVDPVSRRDFWRILYRLLARDVAILVSTAYLDEAERCNRVGLLSNGSLLAQGSPAEIKRLMKGAIVSIRSSQARRVQTLMEESGSYEDVNTFGDTVHLVTQDEAAAGQQAKVLLESEGLPFDEISRQEPSLEDVFVRVLKETGEAGVRPWSSESRSGFHDQAAGLTAPGRPAVEVEDLTRRFGSFTAVNRVSFSVPAGQIFGFLGPNGAGKSTVIRMLCGVLEPSEGRGEVLGFDIARQPEKIKEHIGYMSQRFSLYDDLTVVENIEFYGGIYSLAGKRLEERKAWAMEMTGLADHARSMTRVLSSGWKQRLAMACSILHEPPVIFLDEPTSGVDPVSRRRFWDLISAMAEAGVTVFVTTHYMEEAEYCDRLALIYRGNIVAMGTPTELKTRVMREAILDIHCLRPFEVMDSIAELPGVREVALFGSGLHAVVRDPEEAGQRIRQEFERLDVPLERMEQVVPSMEDVFVALIEETDRRESGQGEG
;
A
#
# COMPACT_ATOMS: atom_id res chain seq x y z
N MET A 1 -29.74 -1.87 18.24
CA MET A 1 -30.09 -1.29 16.92
C MET A 1 -30.09 -2.42 15.89
N GLN A 2 -30.98 -2.35 14.90
CA GLN A 2 -30.99 -3.34 13.81
C GLN A 2 -29.76 -3.09 12.92
N PRO A 3 -29.01 -4.14 12.49
CA PRO A 3 -27.86 -3.98 11.63
C PRO A 3 -28.27 -3.41 10.26
N ALA A 4 -27.41 -2.60 9.67
CA ALA A 4 -27.59 -2.06 8.34
C ALA A 4 -27.27 -3.10 7.24
N ILE A 5 -26.31 -4.00 7.55
CA ILE A 5 -25.98 -5.17 6.73
C ILE A 5 -25.99 -6.39 7.65
N LEU A 6 -26.67 -7.45 7.24
CA LEU A 6 -26.65 -8.73 7.92
C LEU A 6 -26.51 -9.85 6.90
N ALA A 7 -25.42 -10.62 6.97
CA ALA A 7 -25.18 -11.79 6.15
C ALA A 7 -25.00 -13.02 7.03
N ARG A 8 -25.62 -14.14 6.63
CA ARG A 8 -25.58 -15.40 7.36
C ARG A 8 -25.27 -16.55 6.40
N ASN A 9 -24.15 -17.21 6.65
CA ASN A 9 -23.66 -18.38 5.91
C ASN A 9 -23.74 -18.21 4.38
N LEU A 10 -23.30 -17.05 3.88
CA LEU A 10 -23.29 -16.80 2.43
C LEU A 10 -22.33 -17.74 1.73
N ILE A 11 -22.83 -18.43 0.72
CA ILE A 11 -22.04 -19.32 -0.15
C ILE A 11 -22.25 -18.92 -1.59
N LYS A 12 -21.14 -18.87 -2.36
CA LYS A 12 -21.17 -18.71 -3.81
C LYS A 12 -20.25 -19.68 -4.50
N GLN A 13 -20.83 -20.48 -5.39
CA GLN A 13 -20.12 -21.45 -6.21
C GLN A 13 -20.22 -21.10 -7.70
N PHE A 14 -19.13 -21.30 -8.42
CA PHE A 14 -19.01 -21.18 -9.86
C PHE A 14 -18.46 -22.51 -10.41
N GLY A 15 -19.36 -23.40 -10.86
CA GLY A 15 -18.95 -24.74 -11.25
C GLY A 15 -18.29 -25.50 -10.09
N GLY A 16 -17.02 -25.87 -10.24
CA GLY A 16 -16.25 -26.56 -9.18
C GLY A 16 -15.55 -25.63 -8.19
N LEU A 17 -15.60 -24.30 -8.37
CA LEU A 17 -14.93 -23.32 -7.52
C LEU A 17 -15.92 -22.74 -6.51
N THR A 18 -15.65 -22.87 -5.22
CA THR A 18 -16.34 -22.14 -4.16
C THR A 18 -15.61 -20.81 -3.89
N ALA A 19 -16.21 -19.70 -4.37
CA ALA A 19 -15.60 -18.37 -4.25
C ALA A 19 -15.92 -17.68 -2.91
N VAL A 20 -17.05 -18.04 -2.27
CA VAL A 20 -17.42 -17.60 -0.93
C VAL A 20 -18.00 -18.81 -0.22
N ASP A 21 -17.52 -19.10 0.98
CA ASP A 21 -17.82 -20.29 1.75
C ASP A 21 -18.22 -19.96 3.20
N GLY A 22 -19.53 -19.87 3.44
CA GLY A 22 -20.09 -19.70 4.76
C GLY A 22 -19.87 -18.33 5.42
N VAL A 23 -19.66 -17.26 4.63
CA VAL A 23 -19.40 -15.92 5.17
C VAL A 23 -20.61 -15.39 5.94
N SER A 24 -20.35 -15.03 7.21
CA SER A 24 -21.32 -14.40 8.11
C SER A 24 -20.75 -13.12 8.68
N LEU A 25 -21.40 -11.99 8.44
CA LEU A 25 -20.99 -10.68 8.93
C LEU A 25 -22.19 -9.78 9.25
N GLU A 26 -21.94 -8.81 10.11
CA GLU A 26 -22.89 -7.78 10.52
C GLU A 26 -22.20 -6.42 10.47
N VAL A 27 -22.86 -5.41 9.88
CA VAL A 27 -22.41 -4.02 9.89
C VAL A 27 -23.51 -3.14 10.49
N ARG A 28 -23.15 -2.31 11.44
CA ARG A 28 -24.07 -1.41 12.14
C ARG A 28 -24.22 -0.08 11.41
N PRO A 29 -25.29 0.69 11.65
CA PRO A 29 -25.31 2.10 11.24
C PRO A 29 -24.14 2.87 11.83
N ALA A 30 -23.62 3.86 11.09
CA ALA A 30 -22.44 4.65 11.47
C ALA A 30 -21.17 3.81 11.75
N GLU A 31 -21.00 2.69 11.07
CA GLU A 31 -19.83 1.82 11.19
C GLU A 31 -19.13 1.66 9.84
N ILE A 32 -17.79 1.69 9.85
CA ILE A 32 -16.95 1.23 8.73
C ILE A 32 -16.49 -0.19 9.06
N TYR A 33 -16.90 -1.15 8.24
CA TYR A 33 -16.44 -2.53 8.31
C TYR A 33 -15.49 -2.83 7.13
N GLY A 34 -14.27 -3.24 7.44
CA GLY A 34 -13.28 -3.64 6.45
C GLY A 34 -13.37 -5.13 6.14
N LEU A 35 -13.63 -5.51 4.89
CA LEU A 35 -13.50 -6.89 4.42
C LEU A 35 -12.11 -7.04 3.77
N VAL A 36 -11.19 -7.66 4.48
CA VAL A 36 -9.76 -7.65 4.17
C VAL A 36 -9.28 -9.02 3.73
N GLY A 37 -8.45 -9.10 2.71
CA GLY A 37 -7.92 -10.39 2.26
C GLY A 37 -7.21 -10.30 0.92
N PRO A 38 -6.50 -11.38 0.52
CA PRO A 38 -5.75 -11.42 -0.72
C PRO A 38 -6.66 -11.38 -1.96
N ASP A 39 -6.03 -11.25 -3.13
CA ASP A 39 -6.71 -11.37 -4.41
C ASP A 39 -7.32 -12.78 -4.54
N GLY A 40 -8.58 -12.82 -4.99
CA GLY A 40 -9.31 -14.09 -5.09
C GLY A 40 -9.93 -14.59 -3.77
N ALA A 41 -9.74 -13.91 -2.64
CA ALA A 41 -10.31 -14.32 -1.35
C ALA A 41 -11.86 -14.29 -1.29
N GLY A 42 -12.54 -13.72 -2.30
CA GLY A 42 -13.99 -13.65 -2.35
C GLY A 42 -14.59 -12.27 -1.99
N LYS A 43 -13.77 -11.23 -1.74
CA LYS A 43 -14.19 -9.87 -1.36
C LYS A 43 -15.24 -9.30 -2.31
N THR A 44 -14.87 -9.11 -3.59
CA THR A 44 -15.76 -8.59 -4.64
C THR A 44 -17.01 -9.45 -4.83
N THR A 45 -16.90 -10.78 -4.74
CA THR A 45 -18.04 -11.69 -4.85
C THR A 45 -19.03 -11.46 -3.72
N THR A 46 -18.55 -11.28 -2.48
CA THR A 46 -19.37 -10.96 -1.31
C THR A 46 -20.10 -9.62 -1.51
N LEU A 47 -19.39 -8.56 -1.91
CA LEU A 47 -20.01 -7.25 -2.17
C LEU A 47 -21.08 -7.32 -3.27
N ARG A 48 -20.84 -8.08 -4.35
CA ARG A 48 -21.81 -8.28 -5.44
C ARG A 48 -23.06 -9.05 -4.99
N MET A 49 -22.94 -10.00 -4.07
CA MET A 49 -24.11 -10.66 -3.48
C MET A 49 -24.91 -9.69 -2.60
N LEU A 50 -24.24 -8.92 -1.74
CA LEU A 50 -24.86 -7.91 -0.89
C LEU A 50 -25.53 -6.80 -1.71
N SER A 51 -24.96 -6.38 -2.83
CA SER A 51 -25.56 -5.37 -3.72
C SER A 51 -26.69 -5.89 -4.61
N SER A 52 -27.14 -7.14 -4.45
CA SER A 52 -28.13 -7.79 -5.30
C SER A 52 -27.78 -7.80 -6.80
N ILE A 53 -26.49 -7.71 -7.14
CA ILE A 53 -25.99 -7.91 -8.52
C ILE A 53 -25.81 -9.40 -8.80
N MET A 54 -25.52 -10.19 -7.75
CA MET A 54 -25.26 -11.60 -7.83
C MET A 54 -26.09 -12.36 -6.79
N THR A 55 -26.78 -13.41 -7.21
CA THR A 55 -27.54 -14.27 -6.29
C THR A 55 -26.58 -15.22 -5.57
N PRO A 56 -26.63 -15.36 -4.23
CA PRO A 56 -25.91 -16.38 -3.50
C PRO A 56 -26.38 -17.79 -3.92
N THR A 57 -25.50 -18.79 -3.83
CA THR A 57 -25.85 -20.19 -4.03
C THR A 57 -26.65 -20.72 -2.83
N SER A 58 -26.28 -20.28 -1.62
CA SER A 58 -27.01 -20.54 -0.38
C SER A 58 -26.69 -19.46 0.67
N GLY A 59 -27.38 -19.50 1.79
CA GLY A 59 -27.31 -18.47 2.83
C GLY A 59 -28.27 -17.32 2.57
N THR A 60 -28.30 -16.34 3.48
CA THR A 60 -29.21 -15.19 3.43
C THR A 60 -28.45 -13.90 3.69
N ALA A 61 -28.89 -12.80 3.10
CA ALA A 61 -28.42 -11.48 3.46
C ALA A 61 -29.54 -10.45 3.41
N GLU A 62 -29.46 -9.48 4.31
CA GLU A 62 -30.37 -8.33 4.40
C GLU A 62 -29.57 -7.03 4.38
N ILE A 63 -30.06 -6.05 3.64
CA ILE A 63 -29.52 -4.68 3.57
C ILE A 63 -30.64 -3.71 3.96
N ALA A 64 -30.40 -2.90 4.98
CA ALA A 64 -31.40 -1.98 5.53
C ALA A 64 -32.75 -2.64 5.84
N GLY A 65 -32.74 -3.94 6.22
CA GLY A 65 -33.90 -4.75 6.49
C GLY A 65 -34.59 -5.38 5.28
N TYR A 66 -34.01 -5.28 4.08
CA TYR A 66 -34.52 -5.88 2.85
C TYR A 66 -33.64 -7.07 2.41
N ASP A 67 -34.28 -8.19 2.08
CA ASP A 67 -33.62 -9.39 1.59
C ASP A 67 -33.03 -9.20 0.18
N VAL A 68 -31.76 -9.54 0.01
CA VAL A 68 -31.00 -9.28 -1.23
C VAL A 68 -31.49 -10.09 -2.44
N GLN A 69 -32.22 -11.20 -2.23
CA GLN A 69 -32.71 -12.06 -3.30
C GLN A 69 -34.13 -11.70 -3.72
N THR A 70 -35.00 -11.47 -2.76
CA THR A 70 -36.45 -11.29 -2.99
C THR A 70 -36.86 -9.83 -3.09
N GLN A 71 -36.06 -8.90 -2.53
CA GLN A 71 -36.37 -7.47 -2.45
C GLN A 71 -35.25 -6.61 -3.08
N SER A 72 -34.67 -7.08 -4.20
CA SER A 72 -33.52 -6.45 -4.83
C SER A 72 -33.73 -4.99 -5.25
N GLY A 73 -34.96 -4.59 -5.57
CA GLY A 73 -35.31 -3.20 -5.87
C GLY A 73 -35.10 -2.30 -4.66
N GLN A 74 -35.70 -2.67 -3.52
CA GLN A 74 -35.57 -1.92 -2.26
C GLN A 74 -34.10 -1.90 -1.75
N VAL A 75 -33.35 -3.01 -1.94
CA VAL A 75 -31.92 -3.02 -1.64
C VAL A 75 -31.19 -1.95 -2.46
N LYS A 76 -31.40 -1.92 -3.79
CA LYS A 76 -30.75 -0.96 -4.70
C LYS A 76 -31.10 0.49 -4.40
N ASP A 77 -32.31 0.78 -3.93
CA ASP A 77 -32.75 2.12 -3.52
C ASP A 77 -32.02 2.61 -2.24
N ASN A 78 -31.54 1.70 -1.39
CA ASN A 78 -30.90 2.02 -0.12
C ASN A 78 -29.36 1.90 -0.14
N ILE A 79 -28.76 1.41 -1.23
CA ILE A 79 -27.31 1.23 -1.34
C ILE A 79 -26.69 2.16 -2.38
N ALA A 80 -25.40 2.43 -2.18
CA ALA A 80 -24.51 2.80 -3.28
C ALA A 80 -23.39 1.76 -3.40
N TYR A 81 -23.12 1.29 -4.59
CA TYR A 81 -22.02 0.36 -4.88
C TYR A 81 -20.98 1.02 -5.77
N MET A 82 -19.78 1.13 -5.24
CA MET A 82 -18.62 1.63 -5.95
C MET A 82 -17.73 0.44 -6.33
N SER A 83 -17.72 0.10 -7.61
CA SER A 83 -16.91 -1.00 -8.13
C SER A 83 -15.44 -0.60 -8.29
N GLN A 84 -14.54 -1.57 -8.29
CA GLN A 84 -13.11 -1.39 -8.47
C GLN A 84 -12.74 -0.64 -9.76
N ARG A 85 -13.49 -0.85 -10.85
CA ARG A 85 -13.34 -0.09 -12.09
C ARG A 85 -14.22 1.15 -12.06
N PHE A 86 -13.67 2.28 -12.54
CA PHE A 86 -14.43 3.52 -12.64
C PHE A 86 -15.65 3.37 -13.53
N GLY A 87 -16.83 3.66 -12.99
CA GLY A 87 -18.07 3.76 -13.74
C GLY A 87 -18.31 5.16 -14.33
N LEU A 88 -17.27 5.98 -14.47
CA LEU A 88 -17.39 7.36 -14.93
C LEU A 88 -17.34 7.44 -16.46
N TYR A 89 -18.09 8.40 -17.00
CA TYR A 89 -18.03 8.77 -18.41
C TYR A 89 -16.91 9.78 -18.61
N GLU A 90 -15.81 9.37 -19.22
CA GLU A 90 -14.60 10.16 -19.34
C GLU A 90 -14.76 11.44 -20.17
N ASP A 91 -15.66 11.42 -21.16
CA ASP A 91 -15.96 12.57 -22.03
C ASP A 91 -16.86 13.61 -21.36
N LEU A 92 -17.56 13.24 -20.29
CA LEU A 92 -18.40 14.15 -19.53
C LEU A 92 -17.58 14.90 -18.48
N SER A 93 -18.00 16.12 -18.17
CA SER A 93 -17.46 16.90 -17.06
C SER A 93 -17.86 16.29 -15.70
N VAL A 94 -17.22 16.75 -14.63
CA VAL A 94 -17.59 16.38 -13.25
C VAL A 94 -19.08 16.63 -13.01
N TRP A 95 -19.57 17.81 -13.38
CA TRP A 95 -20.97 18.19 -13.22
C TRP A 95 -21.93 17.30 -14.00
N GLU A 96 -21.61 16.99 -15.26
CA GLU A 96 -22.42 16.15 -16.12
C GLU A 96 -22.46 14.71 -15.62
N ASN A 97 -21.33 14.16 -15.15
CA ASN A 97 -21.31 12.83 -14.52
C ASN A 97 -22.26 12.77 -13.32
N VAL A 98 -22.19 13.73 -12.39
CA VAL A 98 -23.06 13.72 -11.20
C VAL A 98 -24.52 13.86 -11.57
N ASN A 99 -24.87 14.71 -12.56
CA ASN A 99 -26.24 14.85 -13.06
C ASN A 99 -26.74 13.56 -13.72
N PHE A 100 -25.91 12.90 -14.52
CA PHE A 100 -26.23 11.60 -15.12
C PHE A 100 -26.62 10.56 -14.07
N TYR A 101 -25.81 10.44 -13.01
CA TYR A 101 -26.12 9.54 -11.90
C TYR A 101 -27.35 9.99 -11.11
N ALA A 102 -27.58 11.30 -10.95
CA ALA A 102 -28.79 11.83 -10.33
C ALA A 102 -30.05 11.46 -11.13
N ASP A 103 -29.97 11.48 -12.46
CA ASP A 103 -31.08 11.01 -13.34
C ASP A 103 -31.26 9.49 -13.21
N LEU A 104 -30.17 8.73 -13.24
CA LEU A 104 -30.21 7.27 -13.11
C LEU A 104 -30.87 6.79 -11.79
N TYR A 105 -30.57 7.48 -10.69
CA TYR A 105 -31.16 7.20 -9.38
C TYR A 105 -32.49 7.92 -9.13
N GLY A 106 -33.08 8.59 -10.13
CA GLY A 106 -34.38 9.25 -10.02
C GLY A 106 -34.40 10.41 -9.01
N VAL A 107 -33.26 11.08 -8.77
CA VAL A 107 -33.21 12.23 -7.86
C VAL A 107 -34.05 13.37 -8.41
N PRO A 108 -35.04 13.91 -7.65
CA PRO A 108 -35.92 14.96 -8.12
C PRO A 108 -35.16 16.21 -8.57
N ALA A 109 -35.61 16.87 -9.65
CA ALA A 109 -34.98 18.09 -10.16
C ALA A 109 -34.99 19.25 -9.14
N ARG A 110 -36.05 19.29 -8.28
CA ARG A 110 -36.16 20.28 -7.22
C ARG A 110 -35.11 20.02 -6.13
N GLY A 111 -34.25 21.02 -5.86
CA GLY A 111 -33.16 20.90 -4.88
C GLY A 111 -31.94 20.10 -5.33
N ARG A 112 -31.98 19.47 -6.55
CA ARG A 112 -30.87 18.67 -7.07
C ARG A 112 -29.57 19.50 -7.22
N LYS A 113 -29.69 20.72 -7.73
CA LYS A 113 -28.52 21.59 -7.95
C LYS A 113 -27.79 21.90 -6.65
N GLU A 114 -28.52 22.32 -5.62
CA GLU A 114 -27.97 22.61 -4.29
C GLU A 114 -27.29 21.38 -3.72
N ARG A 115 -27.96 20.25 -3.78
CA ARG A 115 -27.40 18.98 -3.30
C ARG A 115 -26.11 18.57 -4.02
N ILE A 116 -26.03 18.73 -5.34
CA ILE A 116 -24.81 18.43 -6.09
C ILE A 116 -23.70 19.41 -5.70
N GLU A 117 -24.00 20.71 -5.55
CA GLU A 117 -23.01 21.68 -5.09
C GLU A 117 -22.50 21.33 -3.68
N ASP A 118 -23.38 20.95 -2.75
CA ASP A 118 -22.98 20.51 -1.39
C ASP A 118 -22.08 19.26 -1.42
N LEU A 119 -22.38 18.28 -2.27
CA LEU A 119 -21.54 17.09 -2.43
C LEU A 119 -20.18 17.41 -3.06
N LEU A 120 -20.15 18.35 -4.02
CA LEU A 120 -18.90 18.81 -4.62
C LEU A 120 -18.04 19.60 -3.62
N ASP A 121 -18.65 20.40 -2.74
CA ASP A 121 -17.95 21.08 -1.66
C ASP A 121 -17.44 20.06 -0.61
N PHE A 122 -18.30 19.15 -0.20
CA PHE A 122 -17.97 18.07 0.75
C PHE A 122 -16.77 17.22 0.31
N SER A 123 -16.63 17.02 -1.00
CA SER A 123 -15.54 16.24 -1.62
C SER A 123 -14.36 17.09 -2.11
N SER A 124 -14.41 18.42 -1.93
CA SER A 124 -13.44 19.37 -2.50
C SER A 124 -13.32 19.32 -4.02
N MET A 125 -14.38 18.88 -4.72
CA MET A 125 -14.41 18.76 -6.18
C MET A 125 -15.01 19.99 -6.90
N ARG A 126 -15.56 20.95 -6.17
CA ARG A 126 -16.20 22.16 -6.74
C ARG A 126 -15.31 22.94 -7.72
N PRO A 127 -13.99 23.16 -7.46
CA PRO A 127 -13.12 23.88 -8.40
C PRO A 127 -12.99 23.17 -9.77
N PHE A 128 -13.24 21.85 -9.80
CA PHE A 128 -13.09 21.01 -10.98
C PHE A 128 -14.41 20.70 -11.71
N LYS A 129 -15.50 21.32 -11.31
CA LYS A 129 -16.87 21.07 -11.77
C LYS A 129 -17.01 21.02 -13.31
N GLY A 130 -16.33 21.90 -14.04
CA GLY A 130 -16.35 21.94 -15.51
C GLY A 130 -15.30 21.05 -16.19
N ARG A 131 -14.41 20.37 -15.43
CA ARG A 131 -13.35 19.56 -15.98
C ARG A 131 -13.87 18.20 -16.42
N ARG A 132 -13.44 17.69 -17.60
CA ARG A 132 -13.79 16.35 -18.04
C ARG A 132 -13.22 15.28 -17.11
N ALA A 133 -14.00 14.21 -16.86
CA ALA A 133 -13.58 13.13 -15.98
C ALA A 133 -12.31 12.41 -16.48
N GLY A 134 -12.13 12.29 -17.80
CA GLY A 134 -10.92 11.75 -18.40
C GLY A 134 -9.63 12.53 -18.07
N ALA A 135 -9.75 13.85 -17.78
CA ALA A 135 -8.64 14.71 -17.43
C ALA A 135 -8.38 14.81 -15.91
N LEU A 136 -9.07 14.04 -15.09
CA LEU A 136 -8.88 13.97 -13.64
C LEU A 136 -7.76 12.98 -13.28
N SER A 137 -7.07 13.23 -12.15
CA SER A 137 -6.17 12.23 -11.56
C SER A 137 -6.96 11.02 -11.02
N GLY A 138 -6.27 9.91 -10.72
CA GLY A 138 -6.90 8.71 -10.14
C GLY A 138 -7.69 9.03 -8.87
N GLY A 139 -7.09 9.72 -7.91
CA GLY A 139 -7.76 10.12 -6.66
C GLY A 139 -8.94 11.07 -6.88
N MET A 140 -8.86 11.98 -7.87
CA MET A 140 -10.02 12.83 -8.23
C MET A 140 -11.13 12.02 -8.89
N LYS A 141 -10.82 11.02 -9.73
CA LYS A 141 -11.82 10.09 -10.29
C LYS A 141 -12.51 9.30 -9.19
N GLN A 142 -11.78 8.86 -8.16
CA GLN A 142 -12.34 8.18 -6.98
C GLN A 142 -13.31 9.10 -6.22
N LYS A 143 -12.89 10.34 -5.92
CA LYS A 143 -13.77 11.32 -5.27
C LYS A 143 -15.03 11.59 -6.10
N LEU A 144 -14.90 11.74 -7.41
CA LEU A 144 -16.05 11.93 -8.30
C LEU A 144 -16.99 10.71 -8.30
N GLN A 145 -16.45 9.50 -8.36
CA GLN A 145 -17.26 8.27 -8.30
C GLN A 145 -18.03 8.17 -6.98
N LEU A 146 -17.38 8.53 -5.86
CA LEU A 146 -18.05 8.58 -4.56
C LEU A 146 -19.16 9.65 -4.54
N VAL A 147 -18.94 10.85 -5.08
CA VAL A 147 -19.97 11.87 -5.21
C VAL A 147 -21.17 11.37 -6.02
N CYS A 148 -20.91 10.72 -7.16
CA CYS A 148 -21.96 10.10 -7.97
C CYS A 148 -22.74 9.02 -7.19
N ALA A 149 -22.04 8.22 -6.38
CA ALA A 149 -22.65 7.21 -5.54
C ALA A 149 -23.50 7.78 -4.38
N LEU A 150 -23.16 8.96 -3.88
CA LEU A 150 -23.87 9.61 -2.77
C LEU A 150 -25.06 10.48 -3.18
N VAL A 151 -25.26 10.72 -4.48
CA VAL A 151 -26.25 11.69 -4.98
C VAL A 151 -27.70 11.36 -4.56
N HIS A 152 -28.03 10.09 -4.30
CA HIS A 152 -29.35 9.62 -3.87
C HIS A 152 -29.48 9.34 -2.36
N THR A 153 -28.47 9.72 -1.53
CA THR A 153 -28.43 9.50 -0.06
C THR A 153 -28.65 8.03 0.36
N PRO A 154 -27.72 7.14 0.01
CA PRO A 154 -27.82 5.75 0.42
C PRO A 154 -27.67 5.60 1.94
N LYS A 155 -28.30 4.58 2.54
CA LYS A 155 -28.08 4.18 3.93
C LYS A 155 -26.86 3.30 4.10
N VAL A 156 -26.49 2.57 3.03
CA VAL A 156 -25.37 1.64 3.01
C VAL A 156 -24.47 1.96 1.81
N LEU A 157 -23.17 2.04 2.06
CA LEU A 157 -22.16 2.24 1.04
C LEU A 157 -21.29 1.00 0.94
N LEU A 158 -21.26 0.37 -0.24
CA LEU A 158 -20.44 -0.79 -0.55
C LEU A 158 -19.30 -0.34 -1.46
N LEU A 159 -18.05 -0.46 -0.98
CA LEU A 159 -16.85 0.02 -1.67
C LEU A 159 -15.93 -1.15 -1.99
N ASP A 160 -15.68 -1.38 -3.28
CA ASP A 160 -14.83 -2.48 -3.75
C ASP A 160 -13.45 -1.95 -4.13
N GLU A 161 -12.47 -2.11 -3.23
CA GLU A 161 -11.09 -1.61 -3.36
C GLU A 161 -11.01 -0.14 -3.80
N PRO A 162 -11.67 0.79 -3.06
CA PRO A 162 -11.89 2.16 -3.54
C PRO A 162 -10.62 2.99 -3.69
N THR A 163 -9.54 2.63 -3.04
CA THR A 163 -8.29 3.38 -3.00
C THR A 163 -7.14 2.69 -3.71
N ASN A 164 -7.43 1.60 -4.44
CA ASN A 164 -6.42 0.89 -5.20
C ASN A 164 -5.79 1.80 -6.27
N GLY A 165 -4.44 1.91 -6.25
CA GLY A 165 -3.70 2.78 -7.16
C GLY A 165 -3.88 4.29 -6.91
N VAL A 166 -4.38 4.69 -5.75
CA VAL A 166 -4.53 6.09 -5.33
C VAL A 166 -3.34 6.50 -4.47
N ASP A 167 -2.81 7.69 -4.75
CA ASP A 167 -1.70 8.26 -3.98
C ASP A 167 -2.08 8.56 -2.51
N PRO A 168 -1.11 8.64 -1.56
CA PRO A 168 -1.39 8.78 -0.13
C PRO A 168 -2.24 10.00 0.24
N VAL A 169 -2.00 11.16 -0.40
CA VAL A 169 -2.76 12.39 -0.10
C VAL A 169 -4.22 12.23 -0.51
N SER A 170 -4.44 11.75 -1.74
CA SER A 170 -5.79 11.49 -2.25
C SER A 170 -6.51 10.40 -1.45
N ARG A 171 -5.76 9.37 -0.96
CA ARG A 171 -6.28 8.31 -0.10
C ARG A 171 -6.73 8.88 1.24
N ARG A 172 -5.89 9.68 1.91
CA ARG A 172 -6.26 10.35 3.17
C ARG A 172 -7.52 11.21 3.03
N ASP A 173 -7.60 12.01 1.98
CA ASP A 173 -8.79 12.82 1.70
C ASP A 173 -10.04 11.97 1.46
N PHE A 174 -9.91 10.82 0.78
CA PHE A 174 -11.00 9.89 0.55
C PHE A 174 -11.52 9.31 1.88
N TRP A 175 -10.63 8.86 2.77
CA TRP A 175 -11.00 8.37 4.09
C TRP A 175 -11.66 9.45 4.96
N ARG A 176 -11.21 10.70 4.88
CA ARG A 176 -11.89 11.84 5.55
C ARG A 176 -13.35 11.98 5.12
N ILE A 177 -13.64 11.77 3.83
CA ILE A 177 -15.02 11.81 3.33
C ILE A 177 -15.81 10.64 3.93
N LEU A 178 -15.26 9.43 3.98
CA LEU A 178 -15.93 8.27 4.58
C LEU A 178 -16.28 8.52 6.05
N TYR A 179 -15.35 9.04 6.84
CA TYR A 179 -15.59 9.35 8.24
C TYR A 179 -16.72 10.38 8.44
N ARG A 180 -16.78 11.42 7.61
CA ARG A 180 -17.88 12.41 7.67
C ARG A 180 -19.24 11.79 7.32
N LEU A 181 -19.29 10.70 6.57
CA LEU A 181 -20.53 9.98 6.27
C LEU A 181 -21.04 9.20 7.47
N LEU A 182 -20.16 8.76 8.39
CA LEU A 182 -20.60 8.10 9.64
C LEU A 182 -21.45 9.05 10.50
N ALA A 183 -21.11 10.35 10.55
CA ALA A 183 -21.91 11.36 11.24
C ALA A 183 -23.33 11.54 10.64
N ARG A 184 -23.58 10.93 9.48
CA ARG A 184 -24.91 10.89 8.81
C ARG A 184 -25.57 9.50 8.89
N ASP A 185 -25.14 8.67 9.83
CA ASP A 185 -25.62 7.30 10.07
C ASP A 185 -25.44 6.33 8.86
N VAL A 186 -24.56 6.65 7.90
CA VAL A 186 -24.28 5.75 6.77
C VAL A 186 -23.43 4.58 7.25
N ALA A 187 -23.87 3.36 6.97
CA ALA A 187 -23.06 2.15 7.19
C ALA A 187 -22.16 1.92 5.97
N ILE A 188 -20.89 1.62 6.18
CA ILE A 188 -19.90 1.47 5.11
C ILE A 188 -19.27 0.08 5.22
N LEU A 189 -19.31 -0.69 4.12
CA LEU A 189 -18.54 -1.91 3.94
C LEU A 189 -17.51 -1.67 2.86
N VAL A 190 -16.25 -1.69 3.23
CA VAL A 190 -15.12 -1.51 2.31
C VAL A 190 -14.35 -2.80 2.14
N SER A 191 -14.15 -3.26 0.90
CA SER A 191 -13.17 -4.30 0.62
C SER A 191 -11.82 -3.67 0.36
N THR A 192 -10.77 -4.25 0.90
CA THR A 192 -9.40 -3.81 0.65
C THR A 192 -8.43 -4.98 0.74
N ALA A 193 -7.34 -4.89 -0.01
CA ALA A 193 -6.17 -5.74 0.17
C ALA A 193 -5.13 -5.09 1.10
N TYR A 194 -5.36 -3.85 1.53
CA TYR A 194 -4.39 -3.06 2.31
C TYR A 194 -4.72 -3.11 3.80
N LEU A 195 -3.76 -3.54 4.61
CA LEU A 195 -3.94 -3.73 6.05
C LEU A 195 -3.86 -2.40 6.82
N ASP A 196 -3.15 -1.40 6.28
CA ASP A 196 -3.16 -0.03 6.79
C ASP A 196 -4.57 0.61 6.70
N GLU A 197 -5.32 0.28 5.65
CA GLU A 197 -6.72 0.70 5.53
C GLU A 197 -7.64 -0.06 6.50
N ALA A 198 -7.33 -1.33 6.76
CA ALA A 198 -8.04 -2.10 7.77
C ALA A 198 -7.88 -1.50 9.17
N GLU A 199 -6.71 -0.96 9.49
CA GLU A 199 -6.47 -0.22 10.75
C GLU A 199 -7.39 1.00 10.92
N ARG A 200 -7.89 1.56 9.81
CA ARG A 200 -8.81 2.72 9.79
C ARG A 200 -10.27 2.35 9.96
N CYS A 201 -10.60 1.06 9.95
CA CYS A 201 -11.97 0.56 10.09
C CYS A 201 -12.35 0.38 11.57
N ASN A 202 -13.65 0.54 11.89
CA ASN A 202 -14.15 0.25 13.24
C ASN A 202 -14.05 -1.25 13.55
N ARG A 203 -14.39 -2.09 12.56
CA ARG A 203 -14.24 -3.55 12.62
C ARG A 203 -13.75 -4.08 11.30
N VAL A 204 -13.05 -5.21 11.35
CA VAL A 204 -12.53 -5.90 10.18
C VAL A 204 -12.87 -7.37 10.19
N GLY A 205 -13.04 -7.94 9.00
CA GLY A 205 -13.12 -9.37 8.76
C GLY A 205 -12.00 -9.80 7.85
N LEU A 206 -11.14 -10.69 8.33
CA LEU A 206 -10.03 -11.26 7.56
C LEU A 206 -10.58 -12.43 6.72
N LEU A 207 -10.54 -12.28 5.40
CA LEU A 207 -11.08 -13.25 4.44
C LEU A 207 -9.94 -13.94 3.69
N SER A 208 -9.99 -15.28 3.63
CA SER A 208 -9.10 -16.08 2.80
C SER A 208 -9.87 -17.26 2.19
N ASN A 209 -9.58 -17.60 0.94
CA ASN A 209 -10.18 -18.73 0.22
C ASN A 209 -11.71 -18.83 0.38
N GLY A 210 -12.41 -17.70 0.39
CA GLY A 210 -13.86 -17.61 0.53
C GLY A 210 -14.39 -17.64 1.96
N SER A 211 -13.54 -17.86 2.97
CA SER A 211 -13.95 -18.00 4.39
C SER A 211 -13.43 -16.89 5.27
N LEU A 212 -14.20 -16.48 6.29
CA LEU A 212 -13.75 -15.54 7.31
C LEU A 212 -12.88 -16.27 8.34
N LEU A 213 -11.59 -15.88 8.42
CA LEU A 213 -10.64 -16.42 9.38
C LEU A 213 -10.78 -15.81 10.77
N ALA A 214 -11.01 -14.51 10.82
CA ALA A 214 -11.21 -13.75 12.05
C ALA A 214 -12.04 -12.49 11.79
N GLN A 215 -12.72 -11.99 12.81
CA GLN A 215 -13.42 -10.71 12.76
C GLN A 215 -13.45 -10.02 14.13
N GLY A 216 -13.35 -8.70 14.14
CA GLY A 216 -13.33 -7.89 15.36
C GLY A 216 -12.82 -6.48 15.07
N SER A 217 -12.61 -5.66 16.09
CA SER A 217 -11.87 -4.40 15.94
C SER A 217 -10.40 -4.68 15.59
N PRO A 218 -9.68 -3.76 14.97
CA PRO A 218 -8.24 -3.92 14.71
C PRO A 218 -7.46 -4.34 15.97
N ALA A 219 -7.76 -3.73 17.12
CA ALA A 219 -7.14 -4.07 18.39
C ALA A 219 -7.46 -5.50 18.86
N GLU A 220 -8.70 -5.98 18.67
CA GLU A 220 -9.07 -7.37 18.97
C GLU A 220 -8.36 -8.36 18.06
N ILE A 221 -8.25 -8.05 16.77
CA ILE A 221 -7.52 -8.88 15.81
C ILE A 221 -6.04 -8.95 16.18
N LYS A 222 -5.40 -7.82 16.54
CA LYS A 222 -3.99 -7.79 16.98
C LYS A 222 -3.75 -8.68 18.21
N ARG A 223 -4.71 -8.81 19.12
CA ARG A 223 -4.61 -9.70 20.29
C ARG A 223 -4.67 -11.20 19.95
N LEU A 224 -5.07 -11.57 18.71
CA LEU A 224 -4.99 -12.97 18.25
C LEU A 224 -3.54 -13.42 18.06
N MET A 225 -2.59 -12.50 17.98
CA MET A 225 -1.18 -12.84 17.90
C MET A 225 -0.73 -13.47 19.23
N LYS A 226 -0.36 -14.75 19.17
CA LYS A 226 0.27 -15.45 20.28
C LYS A 226 1.76 -15.14 20.27
N GLY A 227 2.28 -14.55 21.34
CA GLY A 227 3.68 -14.14 21.46
C GLY A 227 3.86 -12.61 21.38
N ALA A 228 5.10 -12.21 21.39
CA ALA A 228 5.54 -10.81 21.34
C ALA A 228 6.47 -10.60 20.13
N ILE A 229 6.57 -9.36 19.68
CA ILE A 229 7.56 -8.93 18.71
C ILE A 229 8.65 -8.14 19.44
N VAL A 230 9.90 -8.59 19.31
CA VAL A 230 11.08 -7.86 19.74
C VAL A 230 11.72 -7.22 18.51
N SER A 231 11.89 -5.91 18.56
CA SER A 231 12.48 -5.11 17.49
C SER A 231 13.93 -4.79 17.83
N ILE A 232 14.84 -5.02 16.88
CA ILE A 232 16.27 -4.70 16.98
C ILE A 232 16.60 -3.68 15.90
N ARG A 233 17.05 -2.49 16.28
CA ARG A 233 17.55 -1.50 15.32
C ARG A 233 19.05 -1.65 15.12
N SER A 234 19.50 -1.78 13.87
CA SER A 234 20.91 -1.94 13.54
C SER A 234 21.23 -1.40 12.14
N SER A 235 22.37 -0.71 12.02
CA SER A 235 22.93 -0.32 10.72
C SER A 235 23.31 -1.53 9.85
N GLN A 236 23.35 -2.75 10.41
CA GLN A 236 23.63 -4.01 9.73
C GLN A 236 22.43 -4.98 9.86
N ALA A 237 21.20 -4.47 9.74
CA ALA A 237 19.97 -5.22 9.98
C ALA A 237 19.91 -6.58 9.27
N ARG A 238 20.37 -6.67 8.01
CA ARG A 238 20.39 -7.93 7.24
C ARG A 238 21.32 -8.97 7.87
N ARG A 239 22.51 -8.58 8.36
CA ARG A 239 23.41 -9.51 9.05
C ARG A 239 22.84 -9.96 10.38
N VAL A 240 22.15 -9.04 11.08
CA VAL A 240 21.40 -9.34 12.30
C VAL A 240 20.30 -10.37 11.99
N GLN A 241 19.52 -10.17 10.91
CA GLN A 241 18.50 -11.14 10.49
C GLN A 241 19.10 -12.53 10.29
N THR A 242 20.16 -12.65 9.46
CA THR A 242 20.81 -13.94 9.20
C THR A 242 21.28 -14.63 10.50
N LEU A 243 21.91 -13.87 11.40
CA LEU A 243 22.35 -14.40 12.69
C LEU A 243 21.17 -14.90 13.54
N MET A 244 20.07 -14.15 13.58
CA MET A 244 18.88 -14.55 14.35
C MET A 244 18.16 -15.75 13.74
N GLU A 245 18.07 -15.85 12.41
CA GLU A 245 17.55 -17.03 11.69
C GLU A 245 18.38 -18.27 11.97
N GLU A 246 19.72 -18.17 11.86
CA GLU A 246 20.66 -19.27 12.12
C GLU A 246 20.63 -19.77 13.57
N SER A 247 20.32 -18.89 14.52
CA SER A 247 20.19 -19.26 15.92
C SER A 247 19.05 -20.26 16.20
N GLY A 248 18.02 -20.28 15.33
CA GLY A 248 16.83 -21.13 15.48
C GLY A 248 16.00 -20.88 16.74
N SER A 249 16.23 -19.75 17.42
CA SER A 249 15.63 -19.41 18.72
C SER A 249 14.30 -18.69 18.60
N TYR A 250 13.94 -18.21 17.40
CA TYR A 250 12.78 -17.37 17.14
C TYR A 250 11.80 -18.06 16.17
N GLU A 251 10.51 -17.81 16.33
CA GLU A 251 9.49 -18.41 15.46
C GLU A 251 9.49 -17.81 14.05
N ASP A 252 9.80 -16.52 13.94
CA ASP A 252 9.92 -15.79 12.68
C ASP A 252 10.89 -14.63 12.86
N VAL A 253 11.65 -14.30 11.82
CA VAL A 253 12.62 -13.19 11.80
C VAL A 253 12.40 -12.41 10.52
N ASN A 254 12.12 -11.11 10.64
CA ASN A 254 11.82 -10.26 9.49
C ASN A 254 12.59 -8.95 9.57
N THR A 255 13.05 -8.44 8.44
CA THR A 255 13.75 -7.14 8.38
C THR A 255 12.88 -6.07 7.73
N PHE A 256 12.87 -4.89 8.35
CA PHE A 256 12.20 -3.69 7.88
C PHE A 256 13.23 -2.55 7.91
N GLY A 257 13.86 -2.25 6.75
CA GLY A 257 14.91 -1.25 6.65
C GLY A 257 16.08 -1.53 7.60
N ASP A 258 16.27 -0.66 8.59
CA ASP A 258 17.31 -0.74 9.64
C ASP A 258 16.86 -1.52 10.89
N THR A 259 15.69 -2.16 10.85
CA THR A 259 15.07 -2.81 12.01
C THR A 259 14.77 -4.28 11.72
N VAL A 260 15.07 -5.16 12.68
CA VAL A 260 14.77 -6.60 12.61
C VAL A 260 13.71 -6.93 13.66
N HIS A 261 12.61 -7.57 13.23
CA HIS A 261 11.54 -8.04 14.10
C HIS A 261 11.68 -9.53 14.36
N LEU A 262 11.72 -9.89 15.63
CA LEU A 262 11.80 -11.26 16.13
C LEU A 262 10.45 -11.65 16.74
N VAL A 263 9.82 -12.67 16.22
CA VAL A 263 8.57 -13.23 16.79
C VAL A 263 8.94 -14.31 17.81
N THR A 264 8.45 -14.17 19.04
CA THR A 264 8.82 -15.02 20.18
C THR A 264 7.66 -15.24 21.14
N GLN A 265 7.71 -16.35 21.92
CA GLN A 265 6.77 -16.61 23.00
C GLN A 265 7.20 -15.93 24.31
N ASP A 266 8.50 -15.72 24.51
CA ASP A 266 9.06 -15.09 25.72
C ASP A 266 9.87 -13.85 25.33
N GLU A 267 9.25 -12.68 25.50
CA GLU A 267 9.81 -11.39 25.16
C GLU A 267 11.11 -11.07 25.92
N ALA A 268 11.10 -11.33 27.23
CA ALA A 268 12.24 -10.96 28.09
C ALA A 268 13.45 -11.82 27.77
N ALA A 269 13.25 -13.13 27.61
CA ALA A 269 14.32 -14.05 27.24
C ALA A 269 14.83 -13.77 25.83
N ALA A 270 13.95 -13.50 24.88
CA ALA A 270 14.32 -13.24 23.50
C ALA A 270 15.17 -11.97 23.32
N GLY A 271 14.80 -10.87 23.96
CA GLY A 271 15.59 -9.63 23.91
C GLY A 271 16.99 -9.81 24.52
N GLN A 272 17.08 -10.52 25.63
CA GLN A 272 18.38 -10.82 26.27
C GLN A 272 19.25 -11.75 25.44
N GLN A 273 18.66 -12.81 24.82
CA GLN A 273 19.37 -13.74 23.95
C GLN A 273 19.88 -13.01 22.70
N ALA A 274 19.03 -12.19 22.06
CA ALA A 274 19.42 -11.39 20.91
C ALA A 274 20.61 -10.50 21.24
N LYS A 275 20.57 -9.81 22.39
CA LYS A 275 21.67 -8.95 22.85
C LYS A 275 22.98 -9.72 22.99
N VAL A 276 22.96 -10.86 23.67
CA VAL A 276 24.15 -11.72 23.86
C VAL A 276 24.71 -12.18 22.52
N LEU A 277 23.87 -12.62 21.58
CA LEU A 277 24.30 -13.04 20.25
C LEU A 277 24.95 -11.89 19.47
N LEU A 278 24.33 -10.70 19.47
CA LEU A 278 24.87 -9.52 18.78
C LEU A 278 26.23 -9.09 19.36
N GLU A 279 26.35 -9.07 20.69
CA GLU A 279 27.61 -8.75 21.37
C GLU A 279 28.72 -9.78 21.09
N SER A 280 28.38 -11.08 21.01
CA SER A 280 29.36 -12.15 20.72
C SER A 280 29.90 -12.08 19.29
N GLU A 281 29.07 -11.66 18.32
CA GLU A 281 29.44 -11.53 16.90
C GLU A 281 29.96 -10.11 16.56
N GLY A 282 29.97 -9.19 17.54
CA GLY A 282 30.42 -7.81 17.36
C GLY A 282 29.55 -7.02 16.38
N LEU A 283 28.26 -7.35 16.26
CA LEU A 283 27.32 -6.64 15.41
C LEU A 283 26.76 -5.43 16.16
N PRO A 284 26.82 -4.22 15.55
CA PRO A 284 26.29 -3.02 16.18
C PRO A 284 24.76 -3.05 16.21
N PHE A 285 24.18 -2.57 17.30
CA PHE A 285 22.76 -2.31 17.44
C PHE A 285 22.55 -1.03 18.26
N ASP A 286 21.51 -0.27 17.91
CA ASP A 286 21.18 0.98 18.59
C ASP A 286 20.18 0.75 19.73
N GLU A 287 19.19 -0.10 19.49
CA GLU A 287 18.07 -0.34 20.41
C GLU A 287 17.51 -1.75 20.24
N ILE A 288 17.09 -2.34 21.36
CA ILE A 288 16.25 -3.54 21.40
C ILE A 288 15.01 -3.17 22.20
N SER A 289 13.84 -3.22 21.57
CA SER A 289 12.56 -2.78 22.16
C SER A 289 11.42 -3.72 21.81
N ARG A 290 10.34 -3.62 22.58
CA ARG A 290 9.10 -4.29 22.25
C ARG A 290 8.38 -3.55 21.13
N GLN A 291 7.83 -4.29 20.18
CA GLN A 291 6.97 -3.78 19.11
C GLN A 291 5.55 -4.33 19.25
N GLU A 292 4.53 -3.47 19.13
CA GLU A 292 3.15 -3.97 19.00
C GLU A 292 2.95 -4.65 17.62
N PRO A 293 2.26 -5.81 17.56
CA PRO A 293 1.96 -6.46 16.30
C PRO A 293 1.13 -5.56 15.37
N SER A 294 1.48 -5.55 14.08
CA SER A 294 0.63 -4.98 13.04
C SER A 294 -0.48 -5.96 12.64
N LEU A 295 -1.51 -5.49 11.95
CA LEU A 295 -2.51 -6.40 11.36
C LEU A 295 -1.89 -7.34 10.32
N GLU A 296 -0.79 -6.92 9.67
CA GLU A 296 -0.07 -7.74 8.71
C GLU A 296 0.60 -8.94 9.40
N ASP A 297 1.26 -8.73 10.54
CA ASP A 297 1.88 -9.80 11.30
C ASP A 297 0.85 -10.85 11.73
N VAL A 298 -0.31 -10.38 12.21
CA VAL A 298 -1.42 -11.28 12.60
C VAL A 298 -1.98 -12.03 11.39
N PHE A 299 -2.22 -11.34 10.28
CA PHE A 299 -2.79 -11.95 9.09
C PHE A 299 -1.89 -13.05 8.52
N VAL A 300 -0.59 -12.77 8.39
CA VAL A 300 0.40 -13.75 7.93
C VAL A 300 0.44 -14.94 8.89
N ARG A 301 0.38 -14.70 10.21
CA ARG A 301 0.36 -15.76 11.21
C ARG A 301 -0.87 -16.65 11.11
N VAL A 302 -2.04 -16.06 11.03
CA VAL A 302 -3.31 -16.81 10.89
C VAL A 302 -3.29 -17.68 9.63
N LEU A 303 -2.77 -17.17 8.53
CA LEU A 303 -2.60 -17.94 7.29
C LEU A 303 -1.60 -19.09 7.42
N LYS A 304 -0.51 -18.92 8.19
CA LYS A 304 0.44 -19.99 8.49
C LYS A 304 -0.21 -21.10 9.32
N GLU A 305 -1.00 -20.74 10.34
CA GLU A 305 -1.71 -21.69 11.21
C GLU A 305 -2.82 -22.48 10.48
N THR A 306 -3.46 -21.90 9.48
CA THR A 306 -4.48 -22.59 8.64
C THR A 306 -3.87 -23.48 7.55
N GLY A 307 -2.54 -23.51 7.42
CA GLY A 307 -1.85 -24.27 6.38
C GLY A 307 -1.94 -23.66 4.98
N GLU A 308 -2.49 -22.48 4.86
CA GLU A 308 -2.68 -21.76 3.59
C GLU A 308 -1.40 -21.00 3.16
N ALA A 309 -0.45 -20.81 4.05
CA ALA A 309 0.85 -20.23 3.77
C ALA A 309 1.81 -21.27 3.13
N GLY A 310 1.39 -21.89 2.04
CA GLY A 310 2.19 -22.88 1.32
C GLY A 310 3.31 -22.24 0.50
N VAL A 311 4.41 -21.82 1.12
CA VAL A 311 5.69 -21.62 0.43
C VAL A 311 6.82 -21.95 1.38
N ARG A 312 7.73 -22.81 0.90
CA ARG A 312 8.98 -23.14 1.60
C ARG A 312 9.79 -21.85 1.82
N PRO A 313 10.44 -21.70 2.98
CA PRO A 313 11.44 -20.66 3.17
C PRO A 313 12.52 -20.81 2.10
N TRP A 314 13.08 -19.73 1.66
CA TRP A 314 14.18 -19.70 0.70
C TRP A 314 15.37 -20.47 1.26
N SER A 315 15.83 -21.48 0.52
CA SER A 315 17.02 -22.19 0.94
C SER A 315 18.27 -21.33 0.74
N SER A 316 19.26 -21.49 1.60
CA SER A 316 20.57 -20.83 1.44
C SER A 316 21.24 -21.19 0.09
N GLU A 317 20.90 -22.33 -0.50
CA GLU A 317 21.36 -22.74 -1.83
C GLU A 317 20.74 -21.91 -2.96
N SER A 318 19.48 -21.47 -2.82
CA SER A 318 18.83 -20.60 -3.81
C SER A 318 19.44 -19.20 -3.83
N ARG A 319 20.01 -18.74 -2.70
CA ARG A 319 20.72 -17.44 -2.59
C ARG A 319 22.06 -17.43 -3.37
N SER A 320 22.72 -18.57 -3.55
CA SER A 320 24.04 -18.67 -4.22
C SER A 320 24.00 -18.51 -5.75
N GLY A 321 22.83 -18.38 -6.35
CA GLY A 321 22.65 -18.27 -7.80
C GLY A 321 22.92 -16.90 -8.40
N PHE A 322 23.09 -15.85 -7.58
CA PHE A 322 23.60 -14.55 -8.03
C PHE A 322 25.13 -14.60 -7.97
N HIS A 323 25.78 -14.79 -9.10
CA HIS A 323 27.22 -14.69 -9.19
C HIS A 323 27.66 -13.22 -9.03
N ASP A 324 28.85 -13.07 -8.46
CA ASP A 324 29.49 -11.78 -8.13
C ASP A 324 29.87 -10.96 -9.39
N GLN A 325 28.89 -10.80 -10.33
CA GLN A 325 29.10 -9.98 -11.54
C GLN A 325 29.14 -8.48 -11.21
N ALA A 326 28.56 -8.09 -10.08
CA ALA A 326 28.63 -6.70 -9.62
C ALA A 326 30.03 -6.26 -9.28
N ALA A 327 30.90 -7.17 -8.77
CA ALA A 327 32.26 -6.88 -8.37
C ALA A 327 33.20 -6.49 -9.54
N GLY A 328 32.83 -6.79 -10.79
CA GLY A 328 33.64 -6.47 -11.97
C GLY A 328 33.25 -5.16 -12.68
N LEU A 329 32.03 -4.65 -12.50
CA LEU A 329 31.53 -3.48 -13.23
C LEU A 329 31.56 -2.20 -12.41
N THR A 330 31.49 -2.29 -11.08
CA THR A 330 31.62 -1.14 -10.18
C THR A 330 32.98 -1.17 -9.48
N ALA A 331 33.81 -0.12 -9.70
CA ALA A 331 34.98 0.06 -8.87
C ALA A 331 34.60 0.16 -7.39
N PRO A 332 35.37 -0.44 -6.46
CA PRO A 332 35.05 -0.35 -5.03
C PRO A 332 34.83 1.11 -4.59
N GLY A 333 33.64 1.38 -4.00
CA GLY A 333 33.28 2.72 -3.52
C GLY A 333 32.58 3.63 -4.55
N ARG A 334 32.38 3.19 -5.79
CA ARG A 334 31.57 3.95 -6.77
C ARG A 334 30.08 3.60 -6.62
N PRO A 335 29.17 4.62 -6.65
CA PRO A 335 27.74 4.34 -6.63
C PRO A 335 27.29 3.58 -7.89
N ALA A 336 26.27 2.72 -7.75
CA ALA A 336 25.66 2.02 -8.88
C ALA A 336 24.83 2.95 -9.76
N VAL A 337 24.24 3.99 -9.16
CA VAL A 337 23.51 5.06 -9.87
C VAL A 337 23.97 6.40 -9.33
N GLU A 338 24.28 7.34 -10.21
CA GLU A 338 24.65 8.72 -9.87
C GLU A 338 23.92 9.69 -10.78
N VAL A 339 23.28 10.70 -10.20
CA VAL A 339 22.41 11.66 -10.90
C VAL A 339 22.70 13.06 -10.41
N GLU A 340 22.90 14.00 -11.35
CA GLU A 340 23.11 15.42 -11.06
C GLU A 340 22.21 16.29 -11.92
N ASP A 341 21.42 17.15 -11.27
CA ASP A 341 20.52 18.15 -11.87
C ASP A 341 19.64 17.60 -13.00
N LEU A 342 19.26 16.32 -12.91
CA LEU A 342 18.51 15.63 -13.95
C LEU A 342 17.14 16.28 -14.14
N THR A 343 16.86 16.70 -15.38
CA THR A 343 15.63 17.43 -15.73
C THR A 343 14.99 16.82 -16.97
N ARG A 344 13.66 16.68 -16.93
CA ARG A 344 12.88 16.29 -18.12
C ARG A 344 11.67 17.20 -18.31
N ARG A 345 11.57 17.79 -19.51
CA ARG A 345 10.47 18.63 -19.96
C ARG A 345 9.70 17.98 -21.11
N PHE A 346 8.39 18.13 -21.11
CA PHE A 346 7.49 17.78 -22.20
C PHE A 346 6.73 19.05 -22.64
N GLY A 347 7.24 19.72 -23.66
CA GLY A 347 6.77 21.04 -24.02
C GLY A 347 6.95 22.04 -22.87
N SER A 348 5.88 22.66 -22.40
CA SER A 348 5.88 23.58 -21.24
C SER A 348 5.82 22.86 -19.88
N PHE A 349 5.54 21.56 -19.86
CA PHE A 349 5.43 20.80 -18.62
C PHE A 349 6.77 20.22 -18.19
N THR A 350 7.20 20.52 -16.96
CA THR A 350 8.40 19.94 -16.36
C THR A 350 8.00 18.75 -15.48
N ALA A 351 8.30 17.53 -15.93
CA ALA A 351 7.97 16.31 -15.22
C ALA A 351 8.99 15.95 -14.14
N VAL A 352 10.27 16.29 -14.35
CA VAL A 352 11.37 16.13 -13.40
C VAL A 352 12.22 17.40 -13.44
N ASN A 353 12.53 17.97 -12.29
CA ASN A 353 13.17 19.27 -12.18
C ASN A 353 14.44 19.19 -11.29
N ARG A 354 15.60 19.17 -11.89
CA ARG A 354 16.92 19.21 -11.24
C ARG A 354 17.07 18.23 -10.06
N VAL A 355 16.71 16.97 -10.28
CA VAL A 355 16.88 15.95 -9.24
C VAL A 355 18.32 15.49 -9.19
N SER A 356 18.89 15.36 -7.99
CA SER A 356 20.25 14.89 -7.73
C SER A 356 20.26 13.88 -6.61
N PHE A 357 20.83 12.70 -6.83
CA PHE A 357 20.96 11.64 -5.84
C PHE A 357 22.01 10.61 -6.27
N SER A 358 22.45 9.80 -5.31
CA SER A 358 23.32 8.65 -5.57
C SER A 358 22.82 7.40 -4.85
N VAL A 359 22.99 6.24 -5.49
CA VAL A 359 22.61 4.93 -4.95
C VAL A 359 23.86 4.07 -4.83
N PRO A 360 24.32 3.76 -3.62
CA PRO A 360 25.39 2.81 -3.39
C PRO A 360 25.08 1.42 -3.95
N ALA A 361 26.11 0.66 -4.35
CA ALA A 361 25.93 -0.70 -4.82
C ALA A 361 25.38 -1.62 -3.71
N GLY A 362 24.51 -2.57 -4.08
CA GLY A 362 23.92 -3.55 -3.17
C GLY A 362 22.86 -3.01 -2.21
N GLN A 363 22.37 -1.79 -2.43
CA GLN A 363 21.28 -1.22 -1.62
C GLN A 363 19.92 -1.28 -2.32
N ILE A 364 18.87 -1.31 -1.50
CA ILE A 364 17.49 -1.07 -1.94
C ILE A 364 17.21 0.42 -1.78
N PHE A 365 17.04 1.11 -2.91
CA PHE A 365 16.74 2.53 -2.94
C PHE A 365 15.29 2.77 -3.35
N GLY A 366 14.50 3.33 -2.42
CA GLY A 366 13.10 3.68 -2.64
C GLY A 366 12.95 5.08 -3.24
N PHE A 367 12.20 5.22 -4.34
CA PHE A 367 11.86 6.50 -4.94
C PHE A 367 10.34 6.71 -4.85
N LEU A 368 9.91 7.40 -3.80
CA LEU A 368 8.51 7.45 -3.37
C LEU A 368 7.86 8.78 -3.71
N GLY A 369 6.57 8.75 -4.02
CA GLY A 369 5.80 9.95 -4.28
C GLY A 369 4.43 9.67 -4.90
N PRO A 370 3.57 10.70 -5.01
CA PRO A 370 2.24 10.54 -5.57
C PRO A 370 2.28 10.23 -7.07
N ASN A 371 1.12 9.84 -7.60
CA ASN A 371 0.96 9.63 -9.03
C ASN A 371 1.20 10.94 -9.79
N GLY A 372 2.00 10.87 -10.86
CA GLY A 372 2.39 12.05 -11.65
C GLY A 372 3.54 12.87 -11.05
N ALA A 373 4.15 12.47 -9.93
CA ALA A 373 5.30 13.18 -9.34
C ALA A 373 6.60 13.12 -10.15
N GLY A 374 6.67 12.23 -11.16
CA GLY A 374 7.86 12.07 -12.00
C GLY A 374 8.62 10.75 -11.84
N LYS A 375 8.19 9.85 -10.95
CA LYS A 375 8.87 8.57 -10.62
C LYS A 375 9.24 7.74 -11.86
N SER A 376 8.25 7.32 -12.64
CA SER A 376 8.47 6.52 -13.85
C SER A 376 9.27 7.28 -14.92
N THR A 377 9.24 8.62 -14.93
CA THR A 377 10.05 9.43 -15.82
C THR A 377 11.52 9.32 -15.45
N VAL A 378 11.86 9.38 -14.16
CA VAL A 378 13.23 9.18 -13.67
C VAL A 378 13.73 7.77 -14.04
N ILE A 379 12.99 6.72 -13.72
CA ILE A 379 13.38 5.34 -14.08
C ILE A 379 13.63 5.23 -15.59
N ARG A 380 12.75 5.73 -16.44
CA ARG A 380 12.92 5.65 -17.90
C ARG A 380 14.17 6.38 -18.39
N MET A 381 14.55 7.49 -17.76
CA MET A 381 15.82 8.16 -18.06
C MET A 381 17.02 7.31 -17.64
N LEU A 382 16.99 6.74 -16.43
CA LEU A 382 18.06 5.88 -15.92
C LEU A 382 18.24 4.59 -16.74
N CYS A 383 17.13 4.00 -17.22
CA CYS A 383 17.17 2.84 -18.10
C CYS A 383 17.59 3.17 -19.56
N GLY A 384 17.91 4.43 -19.87
CA GLY A 384 18.26 4.84 -21.24
C GLY A 384 17.10 4.71 -22.26
N VAL A 385 15.85 4.72 -21.78
CA VAL A 385 14.63 4.68 -22.63
C VAL A 385 14.15 6.09 -22.97
N LEU A 386 14.44 7.05 -22.11
CA LEU A 386 14.04 8.44 -22.25
C LEU A 386 15.27 9.36 -22.07
N GLU A 387 15.57 10.18 -23.05
CA GLU A 387 16.69 11.13 -22.97
C GLU A 387 16.35 12.28 -22.01
N PRO A 388 17.27 12.69 -21.09
CA PRO A 388 17.09 13.86 -20.26
C PRO A 388 17.07 15.15 -21.09
N SER A 389 16.37 16.18 -20.61
CA SER A 389 16.40 17.51 -21.23
C SER A 389 17.63 18.32 -20.78
N GLU A 390 18.04 18.16 -19.51
CA GLU A 390 19.20 18.80 -18.87
C GLU A 390 19.73 17.89 -17.75
N GLY A 391 20.94 18.17 -17.28
CA GLY A 391 21.60 17.40 -16.23
C GLY A 391 22.33 16.18 -16.78
N ARG A 392 22.84 15.35 -15.86
CA ARG A 392 23.57 14.13 -16.20
C ARG A 392 23.21 12.97 -15.28
N GLY A 393 23.40 11.76 -15.75
CA GLY A 393 23.21 10.55 -14.94
C GLY A 393 24.10 9.43 -15.46
N GLU A 394 24.54 8.59 -14.53
CA GLU A 394 25.31 7.39 -14.81
C GLU A 394 24.67 6.19 -14.10
N VAL A 395 24.65 5.06 -14.79
CA VAL A 395 24.25 3.74 -14.23
C VAL A 395 25.42 2.79 -14.51
N LEU A 396 25.98 2.19 -13.46
CA LEU A 396 27.16 1.34 -13.53
C LEU A 396 28.36 2.03 -14.21
N GLY A 397 28.42 3.37 -14.13
CA GLY A 397 29.44 4.18 -14.80
C GLY A 397 29.19 4.43 -16.28
N PHE A 398 28.06 3.99 -16.83
CA PHE A 398 27.63 4.31 -18.19
C PHE A 398 26.72 5.54 -18.19
N ASP A 399 27.02 6.52 -19.06
CA ASP A 399 26.22 7.73 -19.23
C ASP A 399 24.86 7.41 -19.88
N ILE A 400 23.76 7.84 -19.23
CA ILE A 400 22.38 7.52 -19.64
C ILE A 400 21.99 8.09 -21.02
N ALA A 401 22.62 9.18 -21.46
CA ALA A 401 22.34 9.79 -22.74
C ALA A 401 23.26 9.25 -23.87
N ARG A 402 24.49 8.93 -23.52
CA ARG A 402 25.53 8.56 -24.52
C ARG A 402 25.67 7.04 -24.69
N GLN A 403 25.34 6.25 -23.67
CA GLN A 403 25.59 4.81 -23.66
C GLN A 403 24.34 3.99 -23.26
N PRO A 404 23.13 4.36 -23.74
CA PRO A 404 21.87 3.71 -23.30
C PRO A 404 21.84 2.21 -23.60
N GLU A 405 22.43 1.76 -24.71
CA GLU A 405 22.43 0.33 -25.06
C GLU A 405 23.27 -0.49 -24.06
N LYS A 406 24.43 0.03 -23.63
CA LYS A 406 25.22 -0.64 -22.59
C LYS A 406 24.48 -0.74 -21.26
N ILE A 407 23.70 0.28 -20.91
CA ILE A 407 22.86 0.24 -19.70
C ILE A 407 21.83 -0.88 -19.84
N LYS A 408 21.10 -0.95 -20.95
CA LYS A 408 20.07 -1.97 -21.20
C LYS A 408 20.59 -3.41 -21.12
N GLU A 409 21.85 -3.63 -21.51
CA GLU A 409 22.50 -4.94 -21.42
C GLU A 409 22.79 -5.40 -19.99
N HIS A 410 22.90 -4.44 -19.03
CA HIS A 410 23.34 -4.72 -17.66
C HIS A 410 22.27 -4.44 -16.60
N ILE A 411 21.06 -4.05 -16.98
CA ILE A 411 19.98 -3.77 -16.04
C ILE A 411 18.82 -4.74 -16.21
N GLY A 412 18.17 -5.07 -15.09
CA GLY A 412 16.80 -5.63 -15.10
C GLY A 412 15.78 -4.49 -15.03
N TYR A 413 14.71 -4.56 -15.79
CA TYR A 413 13.66 -3.56 -15.74
C TYR A 413 12.27 -4.22 -15.69
N MET A 414 11.52 -3.87 -14.67
CA MET A 414 10.11 -4.24 -14.52
C MET A 414 9.25 -2.98 -14.58
N SER A 415 8.47 -2.84 -15.63
CA SER A 415 7.57 -1.70 -15.84
C SER A 415 6.27 -1.86 -15.05
N GLN A 416 5.61 -0.75 -14.73
CA GLN A 416 4.33 -0.69 -14.00
C GLN A 416 3.24 -1.55 -14.65
N ARG A 417 3.15 -1.57 -15.98
CA ARG A 417 2.32 -2.53 -16.71
C ARG A 417 3.20 -3.69 -17.12
N PHE A 418 2.88 -4.88 -16.67
CA PHE A 418 3.65 -6.07 -17.04
C PHE A 418 3.73 -6.22 -18.55
N SER A 419 4.94 -6.22 -19.07
CA SER A 419 5.19 -6.46 -20.50
C SER A 419 5.14 -7.95 -20.83
N LEU A 420 4.25 -8.71 -20.17
CA LEU A 420 4.07 -10.13 -20.37
C LEU A 420 3.11 -10.42 -21.53
N TYR A 421 3.35 -11.52 -22.21
CA TYR A 421 2.47 -12.02 -23.25
C TYR A 421 1.40 -12.92 -22.63
N ASP A 422 0.16 -12.45 -22.60
CA ASP A 422 -0.97 -13.14 -21.99
C ASP A 422 -1.31 -14.48 -22.66
N ASP A 423 -0.99 -14.61 -23.95
CA ASP A 423 -1.20 -15.82 -24.76
C ASP A 423 -0.06 -16.84 -24.68
N LEU A 424 1.00 -16.54 -23.93
CA LEU A 424 2.09 -17.47 -23.64
C LEU A 424 1.93 -18.05 -22.23
N THR A 425 2.46 -19.25 -22.05
CA THR A 425 2.63 -19.86 -20.74
C THR A 425 3.76 -19.16 -19.95
N VAL A 426 3.87 -19.47 -18.66
CA VAL A 426 4.96 -18.99 -17.80
C VAL A 426 6.32 -19.32 -18.43
N VAL A 427 6.54 -20.58 -18.81
CA VAL A 427 7.82 -21.03 -19.41
C VAL A 427 8.09 -20.30 -20.72
N GLU A 428 7.12 -20.19 -21.61
CA GLU A 428 7.28 -19.51 -22.90
C GLU A 428 7.60 -18.01 -22.75
N ASN A 429 7.01 -17.31 -21.76
CA ASN A 429 7.41 -15.94 -21.44
C ASN A 429 8.87 -15.88 -21.00
N ILE A 430 9.29 -16.75 -20.07
CA ILE A 430 10.68 -16.81 -19.59
C ILE A 430 11.66 -17.11 -20.73
N GLU A 431 11.34 -18.05 -21.61
CA GLU A 431 12.16 -18.39 -22.78
C GLU A 431 12.23 -17.21 -23.79
N PHE A 432 11.12 -16.52 -24.00
CA PHE A 432 11.08 -15.35 -24.86
C PHE A 432 12.03 -14.22 -24.34
N TYR A 433 11.94 -13.91 -23.04
CA TYR A 433 12.83 -12.92 -22.43
C TYR A 433 14.28 -13.41 -22.37
N GLY A 434 14.51 -14.70 -22.15
CA GLY A 434 15.83 -15.29 -22.26
C GLY A 434 16.46 -15.07 -23.62
N GLY A 435 15.67 -15.22 -24.69
CA GLY A 435 16.08 -14.93 -26.06
C GLY A 435 16.45 -13.44 -26.29
N ILE A 436 15.67 -12.51 -25.68
CA ILE A 436 15.97 -11.06 -25.74
C ILE A 436 17.35 -10.78 -25.10
N TYR A 437 17.67 -11.43 -23.97
CA TYR A 437 18.95 -11.31 -23.29
C TYR A 437 20.06 -12.21 -23.87
N SER A 438 19.84 -12.78 -25.06
CA SER A 438 20.81 -13.63 -25.75
C SER A 438 21.22 -14.88 -24.99
N LEU A 439 20.35 -15.36 -24.08
CA LEU A 439 20.53 -16.64 -23.39
C LEU A 439 20.09 -17.80 -24.32
N ALA A 440 20.93 -18.82 -24.45
CA ALA A 440 20.62 -19.97 -25.30
C ALA A 440 21.14 -21.29 -24.73
N GLY A 441 20.58 -22.40 -25.19
CA GLY A 441 21.04 -23.75 -24.86
C GLY A 441 21.03 -24.03 -23.37
N LYS A 442 22.11 -24.64 -22.87
CA LYS A 442 22.23 -25.08 -21.46
C LYS A 442 22.08 -23.92 -20.48
N ARG A 443 22.66 -22.76 -20.79
CA ARG A 443 22.59 -21.56 -19.92
C ARG A 443 21.16 -21.06 -19.76
N LEU A 444 20.35 -21.07 -20.83
CA LEU A 444 18.95 -20.70 -20.77
C LEU A 444 18.16 -21.65 -19.85
N GLU A 445 18.39 -22.97 -19.97
CA GLU A 445 17.70 -23.97 -19.14
C GLU A 445 18.06 -23.81 -17.66
N GLU A 446 19.34 -23.60 -17.34
CA GLU A 446 19.82 -23.40 -15.97
C GLU A 446 19.21 -22.13 -15.37
N ARG A 447 19.23 -21.01 -16.12
CA ARG A 447 18.67 -19.72 -15.64
C ARG A 447 17.15 -19.76 -15.52
N LYS A 448 16.46 -20.43 -16.44
CA LYS A 448 15.02 -20.64 -16.38
C LYS A 448 14.62 -21.44 -15.13
N ALA A 449 15.30 -22.54 -14.85
CA ALA A 449 15.05 -23.36 -13.66
C ALA A 449 15.27 -22.55 -12.39
N TRP A 450 16.39 -21.83 -12.30
CA TRP A 450 16.72 -20.95 -11.19
C TRP A 450 15.68 -19.84 -11.01
N ALA A 451 15.30 -19.11 -12.06
CA ALA A 451 14.32 -18.01 -11.97
C ALA A 451 12.94 -18.51 -11.55
N MET A 452 12.51 -19.68 -12.04
CA MET A 452 11.25 -20.30 -11.62
C MET A 452 11.27 -20.74 -10.15
N GLU A 453 12.37 -21.26 -9.68
CA GLU A 453 12.54 -21.62 -8.27
C GLU A 453 12.53 -20.38 -7.40
N MET A 454 13.33 -19.38 -7.75
CA MET A 454 13.44 -18.09 -7.06
C MET A 454 12.09 -17.37 -6.92
N THR A 455 11.24 -17.45 -7.91
CA THR A 455 9.94 -16.77 -7.91
C THR A 455 8.77 -17.68 -7.51
N GLY A 456 9.05 -18.98 -7.23
CA GLY A 456 8.04 -19.97 -6.85
C GLY A 456 7.09 -20.33 -7.99
N LEU A 457 7.50 -20.19 -9.25
CA LEU A 457 6.66 -20.41 -10.43
C LEU A 457 6.67 -21.86 -10.95
N ALA A 458 7.41 -22.77 -10.33
CA ALA A 458 7.58 -24.14 -10.81
C ALA A 458 6.24 -24.87 -11.05
N ASP A 459 5.30 -24.76 -10.11
CA ASP A 459 3.98 -25.40 -10.20
C ASP A 459 3.08 -24.75 -11.25
N HIS A 460 3.37 -23.51 -11.67
CA HIS A 460 2.64 -22.75 -12.68
C HIS A 460 3.31 -22.76 -14.05
N ALA A 461 4.39 -23.50 -14.24
CA ALA A 461 5.22 -23.48 -15.47
C ALA A 461 4.42 -23.55 -16.77
N ARG A 462 3.38 -24.39 -16.81
CA ARG A 462 2.50 -24.63 -17.99
C ARG A 462 1.21 -23.80 -17.99
N SER A 463 1.00 -22.97 -16.96
CA SER A 463 -0.19 -22.11 -16.89
C SER A 463 -0.06 -20.96 -17.89
N MET A 464 -1.16 -20.67 -18.58
CA MET A 464 -1.25 -19.48 -19.46
C MET A 464 -1.17 -18.21 -18.60
N THR A 465 -0.43 -17.21 -19.04
CA THR A 465 -0.23 -15.96 -18.29
C THR A 465 -1.55 -15.23 -18.01
N ARG A 466 -2.51 -15.26 -18.95
CA ARG A 466 -3.84 -14.61 -18.79
C ARG A 466 -4.65 -15.12 -17.60
N VAL A 467 -4.44 -16.37 -17.15
CA VAL A 467 -5.19 -16.97 -16.03
C VAL A 467 -4.51 -16.78 -14.68
N LEU A 468 -3.29 -16.23 -14.65
CA LEU A 468 -2.57 -15.94 -13.42
C LEU A 468 -3.19 -14.74 -12.69
N SER A 469 -3.19 -14.79 -11.36
CA SER A 469 -3.50 -13.61 -10.53
C SER A 469 -2.43 -12.52 -10.68
N SER A 470 -2.73 -11.30 -10.24
CA SER A 470 -1.79 -10.17 -10.28
C SER A 470 -0.45 -10.50 -9.63
N GLY A 471 -0.46 -11.13 -8.45
CA GLY A 471 0.76 -11.53 -7.73
C GLY A 471 1.61 -12.56 -8.50
N TRP A 472 0.98 -13.51 -9.20
CA TRP A 472 1.72 -14.47 -10.03
C TRP A 472 2.28 -13.84 -11.31
N LYS A 473 1.53 -12.94 -11.94
CA LYS A 473 2.04 -12.13 -13.09
C LYS A 473 3.25 -11.30 -12.68
N GLN A 474 3.22 -10.72 -11.50
CA GLN A 474 4.31 -9.94 -10.94
C GLN A 474 5.59 -10.77 -10.75
N ARG A 475 5.46 -11.97 -10.15
CA ARG A 475 6.58 -12.90 -9.99
C ARG A 475 7.15 -13.34 -11.33
N LEU A 476 6.30 -13.55 -12.33
CA LEU A 476 6.73 -13.87 -13.69
C LEU A 476 7.49 -12.69 -14.32
N ALA A 477 7.01 -11.45 -14.15
CA ALA A 477 7.70 -10.27 -14.64
C ALA A 477 9.07 -10.09 -13.96
N MET A 478 9.15 -10.37 -12.64
CA MET A 478 10.41 -10.40 -11.92
C MET A 478 11.34 -11.49 -12.47
N ALA A 479 10.86 -12.74 -12.61
CA ALA A 479 11.63 -13.84 -13.17
C ALA A 479 12.25 -13.45 -14.52
N CYS A 480 11.44 -12.84 -15.41
CA CYS A 480 11.92 -12.36 -16.71
C CYS A 480 13.00 -11.27 -16.58
N SER A 481 12.88 -10.36 -15.60
CA SER A 481 13.82 -9.25 -15.44
C SER A 481 15.19 -9.63 -14.85
N ILE A 482 15.29 -10.80 -14.18
CA ILE A 482 16.52 -11.26 -13.50
C ILE A 482 17.26 -12.40 -14.22
N LEU A 483 16.75 -12.87 -15.35
CA LEU A 483 17.30 -14.03 -16.08
C LEU A 483 18.79 -13.91 -16.42
N HIS A 484 19.22 -12.70 -16.81
CA HIS A 484 20.58 -12.40 -17.24
C HIS A 484 21.51 -11.94 -16.12
N GLU A 485 21.10 -12.09 -14.85
CA GLU A 485 21.87 -11.74 -13.65
C GLU A 485 22.28 -10.25 -13.60
N PRO A 486 21.37 -9.31 -13.74
CA PRO A 486 21.73 -7.90 -13.77
C PRO A 486 22.26 -7.42 -12.40
N PRO A 487 23.34 -6.62 -12.36
CA PRO A 487 23.84 -6.02 -11.12
C PRO A 487 22.95 -4.88 -10.59
N VAL A 488 22.07 -4.32 -11.44
CA VAL A 488 21.10 -3.29 -11.06
C VAL A 488 19.73 -3.64 -11.61
N ILE A 489 18.69 -3.51 -10.77
CA ILE A 489 17.30 -3.76 -11.16
C ILE A 489 16.46 -2.50 -10.89
N PHE A 490 15.68 -2.09 -11.87
CA PHE A 490 14.70 -1.01 -11.77
C PHE A 490 13.29 -1.59 -11.74
N LEU A 491 12.53 -1.30 -10.68
CA LEU A 491 11.18 -1.78 -10.44
C LEU A 491 10.22 -0.58 -10.38
N ASP A 492 9.34 -0.46 -11.37
CA ASP A 492 8.39 0.65 -11.45
C ASP A 492 7.02 0.24 -10.90
N GLU A 493 6.73 0.63 -9.64
CA GLU A 493 5.53 0.28 -8.88
C GLU A 493 5.23 -1.23 -8.88
N PRO A 494 6.20 -2.07 -8.50
CA PRO A 494 6.13 -3.51 -8.72
C PRO A 494 5.01 -4.21 -7.95
N THR A 495 4.54 -3.66 -6.85
CA THR A 495 3.54 -4.26 -5.95
C THR A 495 2.15 -3.64 -6.06
N SER A 496 1.94 -2.79 -7.06
CA SER A 496 0.65 -2.13 -7.28
C SER A 496 -0.46 -3.14 -7.56
N GLY A 497 -1.53 -3.11 -6.76
CA GLY A 497 -2.66 -4.03 -6.89
C GLY A 497 -2.37 -5.48 -6.45
N VAL A 498 -1.35 -5.70 -5.63
CA VAL A 498 -0.97 -7.01 -5.11
C VAL A 498 -1.38 -7.15 -3.65
N ASP A 499 -1.90 -8.31 -3.29
CA ASP A 499 -2.31 -8.63 -1.93
C ASP A 499 -1.14 -8.61 -0.93
N PRO A 500 -1.39 -8.42 0.39
CA PRO A 500 -0.32 -8.27 1.39
C PRO A 500 0.65 -9.45 1.45
N VAL A 501 0.15 -10.68 1.34
CA VAL A 501 0.99 -11.89 1.42
C VAL A 501 1.92 -11.98 0.22
N SER A 502 1.38 -11.76 -0.97
CA SER A 502 2.17 -11.74 -2.22
C SER A 502 3.15 -10.58 -2.23
N ARG A 503 2.76 -9.41 -1.69
CA ARG A 503 3.62 -8.22 -1.52
C ARG A 503 4.80 -8.53 -0.60
N ARG A 504 4.55 -9.06 0.60
CA ARG A 504 5.61 -9.44 1.53
C ARG A 504 6.63 -10.39 0.90
N ARG A 505 6.15 -11.44 0.26
CA ARG A 505 7.02 -12.41 -0.45
C ARG A 505 7.82 -11.77 -1.58
N PHE A 506 7.28 -10.75 -2.21
CA PHE A 506 7.99 -10.01 -3.25
C PHE A 506 9.10 -9.15 -2.65
N TRP A 507 8.87 -8.55 -1.49
CA TRP A 507 9.89 -7.81 -0.75
C TRP A 507 10.97 -8.73 -0.17
N ASP A 508 10.62 -9.94 0.29
CA ASP A 508 11.60 -10.96 0.68
C ASP A 508 12.54 -11.30 -0.49
N LEU A 509 11.99 -11.40 -1.71
CA LEU A 509 12.78 -11.61 -2.94
C LEU A 509 13.73 -10.44 -3.22
N ILE A 510 13.23 -9.20 -3.12
CA ILE A 510 14.04 -7.99 -3.29
C ILE A 510 15.19 -7.97 -2.26
N SER A 511 14.89 -8.28 -1.00
CA SER A 511 15.88 -8.31 0.08
C SER A 511 16.96 -9.35 -0.19
N ALA A 512 16.58 -10.58 -0.59
CA ALA A 512 17.53 -11.64 -0.94
C ALA A 512 18.46 -11.24 -2.12
N MET A 513 17.93 -10.55 -3.13
CA MET A 513 18.75 -10.02 -4.24
C MET A 513 19.74 -8.96 -3.76
N ALA A 514 19.32 -8.06 -2.88
CA ALA A 514 20.20 -7.04 -2.33
C ALA A 514 21.30 -7.63 -1.43
N GLU A 515 20.98 -8.69 -0.65
CA GLU A 515 21.97 -9.46 0.10
C GLU A 515 23.02 -10.13 -0.80
N ALA A 516 22.60 -10.56 -1.99
CA ALA A 516 23.50 -11.10 -3.02
C ALA A 516 24.28 -10.01 -3.78
N GLY A 517 24.19 -8.73 -3.38
CA GLY A 517 24.93 -7.62 -3.96
C GLY A 517 24.23 -6.90 -5.12
N VAL A 518 23.00 -7.29 -5.49
CA VAL A 518 22.25 -6.60 -6.53
C VAL A 518 21.71 -5.27 -6.00
N THR A 519 21.92 -4.19 -6.76
CA THR A 519 21.32 -2.88 -6.43
C THR A 519 19.90 -2.83 -6.93
N VAL A 520 18.94 -2.48 -6.06
CA VAL A 520 17.53 -2.42 -6.42
C VAL A 520 17.03 -0.98 -6.31
N PHE A 521 16.55 -0.44 -7.41
CA PHE A 521 15.86 0.86 -7.45
C PHE A 521 14.36 0.61 -7.62
N VAL A 522 13.57 0.94 -6.62
CA VAL A 522 12.13 0.69 -6.62
C VAL A 522 11.35 2.00 -6.53
N THR A 523 10.34 2.18 -7.40
CA THR A 523 9.37 3.25 -7.23
C THR A 523 8.11 2.69 -6.61
N THR A 524 7.51 3.45 -5.70
CA THR A 524 6.22 3.12 -5.13
C THR A 524 5.47 4.38 -4.70
N HIS A 525 4.17 4.27 -4.57
CA HIS A 525 3.33 5.25 -3.91
C HIS A 525 2.78 4.70 -2.57
N TYR A 526 3.15 3.48 -2.19
CA TYR A 526 2.80 2.87 -0.90
C TYR A 526 3.86 3.23 0.13
N MET A 527 3.47 4.04 1.13
CA MET A 527 4.42 4.54 2.13
C MET A 527 4.91 3.45 3.09
N GLU A 528 4.15 2.36 3.27
CA GLU A 528 4.57 1.18 4.04
C GLU A 528 5.78 0.49 3.41
N GLU A 529 5.87 0.50 2.08
CA GLU A 529 7.00 -0.11 1.36
C GLU A 529 8.32 0.63 1.57
N ALA A 530 8.26 1.87 2.04
CA ALA A 530 9.42 2.63 2.46
C ALA A 530 10.24 1.91 3.54
N GLU A 531 9.54 1.18 4.42
CA GLU A 531 10.18 0.47 5.53
C GLU A 531 11.10 -0.66 5.08
N TYR A 532 10.93 -1.17 3.86
CA TYR A 532 11.80 -2.22 3.29
C TYR A 532 13.05 -1.66 2.58
N CYS A 533 13.15 -0.33 2.43
CA CYS A 533 14.24 0.30 1.71
C CYS A 533 15.38 0.71 2.65
N ASP A 534 16.63 0.57 2.19
CA ASP A 534 17.81 1.07 2.94
C ASP A 534 17.85 2.60 2.94
N ARG A 535 17.50 3.22 1.81
CA ARG A 535 17.40 4.67 1.65
C ARG A 535 16.24 5.06 0.76
N LEU A 536 15.74 6.26 0.96
CA LEU A 536 14.58 6.81 0.28
C LEU A 536 14.86 8.19 -0.29
N ALA A 537 14.25 8.48 -1.44
CA ALA A 537 14.01 9.83 -1.91
C ALA A 537 12.51 10.06 -2.10
N LEU A 538 11.99 11.10 -1.48
CA LEU A 538 10.59 11.51 -1.61
C LEU A 538 10.48 12.57 -2.69
N ILE A 539 9.71 12.27 -3.75
CA ILE A 539 9.51 13.18 -4.89
C ILE A 539 8.09 13.76 -4.91
N TYR A 540 8.00 15.07 -5.12
CA TYR A 540 6.74 15.79 -5.28
C TYR A 540 6.86 16.85 -6.38
N ARG A 541 5.91 16.88 -7.33
CA ARG A 541 5.91 17.81 -8.49
C ARG A 541 7.26 17.91 -9.23
N GLY A 542 7.92 16.77 -9.41
CA GLY A 542 9.20 16.69 -10.10
C GLY A 542 10.42 17.07 -9.27
N ASN A 543 10.27 17.44 -8.00
CA ASN A 543 11.37 17.82 -7.10
C ASN A 543 11.55 16.80 -5.99
N ILE A 544 12.79 16.49 -5.59
CA ILE A 544 13.07 15.75 -4.37
C ILE A 544 12.81 16.67 -3.19
N VAL A 545 11.88 16.30 -2.31
CA VAL A 545 11.49 17.08 -1.12
C VAL A 545 12.23 16.64 0.14
N ALA A 546 12.61 15.36 0.21
CA ALA A 546 13.45 14.82 1.30
C ALA A 546 14.18 13.56 0.83
N MET A 547 15.31 13.23 1.48
CA MET A 547 16.08 12.01 1.25
C MET A 547 16.79 11.58 2.54
N GLY A 548 16.77 10.27 2.82
CA GLY A 548 17.40 9.69 4.02
C GLY A 548 17.03 8.22 4.20
N THR A 549 17.38 7.63 5.34
CA THR A 549 16.83 6.33 5.77
C THR A 549 15.39 6.51 6.25
N PRO A 550 14.56 5.45 6.31
CA PRO A 550 13.21 5.55 6.88
C PRO A 550 13.20 6.20 8.25
N THR A 551 14.11 5.78 9.14
CA THR A 551 14.24 6.31 10.49
C THR A 551 14.65 7.79 10.50
N GLU A 552 15.62 8.19 9.66
CA GLU A 552 16.01 9.61 9.55
C GLU A 552 14.85 10.49 9.11
N LEU A 553 14.05 10.04 8.17
CA LEU A 553 12.91 10.79 7.67
C LEU A 553 11.82 10.93 8.74
N LYS A 554 11.53 9.88 9.50
CA LYS A 554 10.56 9.91 10.60
C LYS A 554 10.98 10.78 11.78
N THR A 555 12.28 10.78 12.11
CA THR A 555 12.75 11.43 13.36
C THR A 555 13.33 12.83 13.16
N ARG A 556 13.91 13.13 11.98
CA ARG A 556 14.59 14.40 11.71
C ARG A 556 13.80 15.36 10.83
N VAL A 557 12.98 14.82 9.94
CA VAL A 557 12.23 15.65 8.98
C VAL A 557 10.91 16.09 9.59
N MET A 558 10.20 15.20 10.27
CA MET A 558 8.97 15.55 10.97
C MET A 558 9.32 16.13 12.34
N ARG A 559 9.07 17.43 12.52
CA ARG A 559 9.32 18.14 13.78
C ARG A 559 8.14 18.07 14.74
N GLU A 560 6.97 17.78 14.23
CA GLU A 560 5.76 17.62 15.00
C GLU A 560 5.65 16.21 15.58
N ALA A 561 5.05 16.12 16.77
CA ALA A 561 4.70 14.84 17.39
C ALA A 561 3.29 14.41 16.99
N ILE A 562 3.03 13.11 17.02
CA ILE A 562 1.69 12.56 16.86
C ILE A 562 1.22 12.02 18.20
N LEU A 563 0.04 12.47 18.64
CA LEU A 563 -0.68 11.91 19.76
C LEU A 563 -1.76 10.97 19.25
N ASP A 564 -1.67 9.69 19.63
CA ASP A 564 -2.71 8.69 19.42
C ASP A 564 -3.69 8.75 20.59
N ILE A 565 -4.98 9.01 20.27
CA ILE A 565 -6.02 9.35 21.25
C ILE A 565 -7.16 8.35 21.09
N HIS A 566 -7.39 7.53 22.10
CA HIS A 566 -8.50 6.59 22.15
C HIS A 566 -9.66 7.10 23.00
N CYS A 567 -10.86 7.12 22.44
CA CYS A 567 -12.07 7.54 23.13
C CYS A 567 -13.32 6.90 22.53
N LEU A 568 -14.40 6.83 23.30
CA LEU A 568 -15.65 6.18 22.87
C LEU A 568 -16.38 6.92 21.73
N ARG A 569 -16.18 8.22 21.58
CA ARG A 569 -16.92 9.08 20.64
C ARG A 569 -15.98 10.06 19.90
N PRO A 570 -15.05 9.54 19.07
CA PRO A 570 -14.02 10.36 18.44
C PRO A 570 -14.60 11.48 17.54
N PHE A 571 -15.74 11.26 16.89
CA PHE A 571 -16.38 12.25 16.03
C PHE A 571 -16.87 13.50 16.77
N GLU A 572 -17.27 13.36 18.04
CA GLU A 572 -17.80 14.46 18.83
C GLU A 572 -16.72 15.44 19.27
N VAL A 573 -15.48 14.97 19.39
CA VAL A 573 -14.36 15.74 19.90
C VAL A 573 -13.37 16.18 18.80
N MET A 574 -13.40 15.55 17.63
CA MET A 574 -12.42 15.77 16.57
C MET A 574 -12.32 17.23 16.13
N ASP A 575 -13.46 17.86 15.81
CA ASP A 575 -13.48 19.26 15.33
C ASP A 575 -13.03 20.22 16.43
N SER A 576 -13.45 19.99 17.67
CA SER A 576 -13.03 20.83 18.82
C SER A 576 -11.53 20.71 19.10
N ILE A 577 -10.96 19.50 19.01
CA ILE A 577 -9.53 19.29 19.17
C ILE A 577 -8.75 19.95 18.04
N ALA A 578 -9.25 19.90 16.81
CA ALA A 578 -8.59 20.52 15.66
C ALA A 578 -8.47 22.05 15.77
N GLU A 579 -9.35 22.70 16.55
CA GLU A 579 -9.33 24.14 16.79
C GLU A 579 -8.41 24.54 17.95
N LEU A 580 -7.86 23.60 18.71
CA LEU A 580 -7.00 23.90 19.86
C LEU A 580 -5.65 24.50 19.44
N PRO A 581 -5.16 25.53 20.16
CA PRO A 581 -3.82 26.07 19.93
C PRO A 581 -2.74 25.01 20.11
N GLY A 582 -1.81 24.88 19.15
CA GLY A 582 -0.74 23.89 19.16
C GLY A 582 -1.09 22.58 18.47
N VAL A 583 -2.36 22.33 18.16
CA VAL A 583 -2.81 21.26 17.29
C VAL A 583 -2.80 21.74 15.85
N ARG A 584 -2.13 21.04 14.96
CA ARG A 584 -2.04 21.37 13.54
C ARG A 584 -3.11 20.67 12.73
N GLU A 585 -3.33 19.41 13.06
CA GLU A 585 -4.24 18.53 12.35
C GLU A 585 -4.78 17.45 13.29
N VAL A 586 -6.02 17.04 13.07
CA VAL A 586 -6.62 15.87 13.72
C VAL A 586 -7.25 14.99 12.64
N ALA A 587 -6.96 13.71 12.70
CA ALA A 587 -7.54 12.72 11.82
C ALA A 587 -8.08 11.54 12.61
N LEU A 588 -9.17 10.94 12.15
CA LEU A 588 -9.61 9.64 12.68
C LEU A 588 -8.63 8.55 12.25
N PHE A 589 -8.28 7.70 13.23
CA PHE A 589 -7.44 6.55 13.01
C PHE A 589 -8.01 5.35 13.78
N GLY A 590 -8.55 4.38 13.06
CA GLY A 590 -9.27 3.26 13.65
C GLY A 590 -10.47 3.72 14.49
N SER A 591 -10.49 3.34 15.76
CA SER A 591 -11.50 3.75 16.75
C SER A 591 -11.12 5.03 17.52
N GLY A 592 -9.96 5.65 17.20
CA GLY A 592 -9.40 6.81 17.88
C GLY A 592 -9.10 7.99 16.95
N LEU A 593 -8.24 8.89 17.43
CA LEU A 593 -7.78 10.09 16.72
C LEU A 593 -6.27 10.15 16.73
N HIS A 594 -5.67 10.50 15.61
CA HIS A 594 -4.30 10.99 15.53
C HIS A 594 -4.31 12.53 15.50
N ALA A 595 -3.65 13.16 16.47
CA ALA A 595 -3.46 14.60 16.51
C ALA A 595 -2.00 14.94 16.26
N VAL A 596 -1.73 15.71 15.19
CA VAL A 596 -0.41 16.26 14.87
C VAL A 596 -0.24 17.53 15.69
N VAL A 597 0.76 17.55 16.56
CA VAL A 597 0.96 18.62 17.54
C VAL A 597 2.39 19.14 17.52
N ARG A 598 2.59 20.42 17.85
CA ARG A 598 3.94 21.01 17.93
C ARG A 598 4.65 20.61 19.24
N ASP A 599 3.96 20.70 20.35
CA ASP A 599 4.43 20.34 21.68
C ASP A 599 3.47 19.30 22.26
N PRO A 600 3.91 18.04 22.44
CA PRO A 600 3.03 16.97 22.89
C PRO A 600 2.57 17.12 24.34
N GLU A 601 3.37 17.76 25.23
CA GLU A 601 2.99 17.96 26.61
C GLU A 601 1.92 19.05 26.74
N GLU A 602 2.15 20.22 26.13
CA GLU A 602 1.22 21.34 26.17
C GLU A 602 -0.09 21.01 25.44
N ALA A 603 -0.01 20.45 24.24
CA ALA A 603 -1.19 20.05 23.48
C ALA A 603 -1.95 18.92 24.17
N GLY A 604 -1.24 17.95 24.74
CA GLY A 604 -1.85 16.86 25.49
C GLY A 604 -2.65 17.32 26.70
N GLN A 605 -2.17 18.34 27.43
CA GLN A 605 -2.93 18.94 28.53
C GLN A 605 -4.21 19.63 28.04
N ARG A 606 -4.13 20.41 26.96
CA ARG A 606 -5.30 21.08 26.37
C ARG A 606 -6.32 20.09 25.83
N ILE A 607 -5.87 19.04 25.19
CA ILE A 607 -6.74 17.97 24.69
C ILE A 607 -7.47 17.29 25.87
N ARG A 608 -6.80 16.95 26.97
CA ARG A 608 -7.47 16.40 28.16
C ARG A 608 -8.54 17.33 28.73
N GLN A 609 -8.24 18.62 28.83
CA GLN A 609 -9.21 19.64 29.29
C GLN A 609 -10.42 19.71 28.36
N GLU A 610 -10.21 19.58 27.05
CA GLU A 610 -11.29 19.61 26.06
C GLU A 610 -12.19 18.36 26.18
N PHE A 611 -11.62 17.18 26.44
CA PHE A 611 -12.36 15.97 26.73
C PHE A 611 -13.24 16.12 27.99
N GLU A 612 -12.68 16.70 29.05
CA GLU A 612 -13.42 17.02 30.26
C GLU A 612 -14.56 18.01 30.00
N ARG A 613 -14.31 19.07 29.21
CA ARG A 613 -15.30 20.08 28.84
C ARG A 613 -16.50 19.49 28.06
N LEU A 614 -16.22 18.51 27.20
CA LEU A 614 -17.23 17.87 26.35
C LEU A 614 -17.90 16.65 27.01
N ASP A 615 -17.51 16.31 28.25
CA ASP A 615 -17.97 15.11 28.97
C ASP A 615 -17.83 13.83 28.16
N VAL A 616 -16.69 13.68 27.45
CA VAL A 616 -16.33 12.49 26.68
C VAL A 616 -15.20 11.75 27.38
N PRO A 617 -15.36 10.46 27.74
CA PRO A 617 -14.28 9.71 28.37
C PRO A 617 -13.08 9.54 27.44
N LEU A 618 -11.91 9.98 27.90
CA LEU A 618 -10.62 9.70 27.29
C LEU A 618 -10.10 8.37 27.83
N GLU A 619 -9.92 7.37 26.99
CA GLU A 619 -9.46 6.04 27.39
C GLU A 619 -7.91 5.99 27.48
N ARG A 620 -7.24 6.48 26.43
CA ARG A 620 -5.78 6.46 26.31
C ARG A 620 -5.33 7.64 25.44
N MET A 621 -4.20 8.21 25.76
CA MET A 621 -3.50 9.17 24.91
C MET A 621 -2.00 9.00 25.07
N GLU A 622 -1.32 8.68 23.97
CA GLU A 622 0.11 8.38 23.94
C GLU A 622 0.77 9.05 22.75
N GLN A 623 2.04 9.38 22.87
CA GLN A 623 2.83 9.83 21.74
C GLN A 623 3.30 8.61 20.95
N VAL A 624 3.08 8.62 19.62
CA VAL A 624 3.51 7.56 18.72
C VAL A 624 4.55 8.05 17.72
N VAL A 625 5.35 7.12 17.22
CA VAL A 625 6.31 7.42 16.15
C VAL A 625 5.53 7.66 14.85
N PRO A 626 5.80 8.76 14.12
CA PRO A 626 5.16 9.03 12.84
C PRO A 626 5.33 7.89 11.84
N SER A 627 4.28 7.60 11.08
CA SER A 627 4.39 6.73 9.91
C SER A 627 5.07 7.47 8.75
N MET A 628 5.55 6.73 7.74
CA MET A 628 6.07 7.36 6.51
C MET A 628 4.98 8.13 5.74
N GLU A 629 3.70 7.74 5.89
CA GLU A 629 2.57 8.48 5.32
C GLU A 629 2.45 9.86 5.98
N ASP A 630 2.55 9.94 7.30
CA ASP A 630 2.50 11.21 8.05
C ASP A 630 3.64 12.15 7.64
N VAL A 631 4.88 11.61 7.54
CA VAL A 631 6.05 12.37 7.09
C VAL A 631 5.83 12.93 5.68
N PHE A 632 5.35 12.10 4.78
CA PHE A 632 5.16 12.49 3.39
C PHE A 632 4.07 13.56 3.23
N VAL A 633 2.97 13.41 3.94
CA VAL A 633 1.88 14.37 3.94
C VAL A 633 2.35 15.71 4.51
N ALA A 634 3.06 15.70 5.65
CA ALA A 634 3.59 16.91 6.27
C ALA A 634 4.53 17.69 5.33
N LEU A 635 5.40 16.97 4.59
CA LEU A 635 6.31 17.56 3.60
C LEU A 635 5.57 18.20 2.41
N ILE A 636 4.53 17.53 1.91
CA ILE A 636 3.72 18.06 0.81
C ILE A 636 3.01 19.34 1.25
N GLU A 637 2.38 19.35 2.42
CA GLU A 637 1.69 20.52 2.95
C GLU A 637 2.64 21.70 3.19
N GLU A 638 3.85 21.42 3.66
CA GLU A 638 4.88 22.45 3.80
C GLU A 638 5.30 23.02 2.44
N THR A 639 5.50 22.14 1.45
CA THR A 639 5.87 22.54 0.09
C THR A 639 4.77 23.40 -0.56
N ASP A 640 3.52 22.98 -0.47
CA ASP A 640 2.38 23.72 -1.02
C ASP A 640 2.18 25.08 -0.35
N ARG A 641 2.42 25.19 0.96
CA ARG A 641 2.40 26.48 1.69
C ARG A 641 3.49 27.43 1.23
N ARG A 642 4.70 26.93 1.03
CA ARG A 642 5.82 27.74 0.52
C ARG A 642 5.53 28.27 -0.90
N GLU A 643 4.96 27.44 -1.78
CA GLU A 643 4.60 27.84 -3.15
C GLU A 643 3.43 28.81 -3.20
N SER A 644 2.46 28.71 -2.28
CA SER A 644 1.29 29.62 -2.22
C SER A 644 1.57 30.98 -1.57
N GLY A 645 2.81 31.24 -1.15
CA GLY A 645 3.21 32.52 -0.56
C GLY A 645 2.69 32.76 0.86
N GLN A 646 2.13 31.74 1.52
CA GLN A 646 1.73 31.77 2.93
C GLN A 646 2.86 31.26 3.85
N GLY A 647 4.11 31.55 3.51
CA GLY A 647 5.28 31.23 4.31
C GLY A 647 5.44 32.24 5.45
N GLU A 648 5.48 31.72 6.63
CA GLU A 648 5.80 32.27 7.96
C GLU A 648 6.02 33.78 8.06
N GLY A 649 5.02 34.47 8.73
CA GLY A 649 5.24 35.68 9.52
C GLY A 649 5.46 35.28 10.97
#